data_f326b0a195edd1ef45858d9df2efc44e
#
_entry.id   f326b0a195edd1ef45858d9df2efc44e
#
_cell.length_a   1.000
_cell.length_b   1.000
_cell.length_c   1.000
_cell.angle_alpha   90.00
_cell.angle_beta   90.00
_cell.angle_gamma   90.00
#
_symmetry.space_group_name_H-M   'P 1'
#
loop_
_entity.id
_entity.type
_entity.pdbx_description
1 polymer ?
#
loop_
_entity_poly.entity_id
_entity_poly.type
_entity_poly.pdbx_seq_one_letter_code
_entity_poly.pdbx_strand_id
1 'polypeptide(L)'
;MHLKIFSFTSFIFFLFPPLFLLQAATVEYELTLEQKEMNYTGQPAQAMTINGSIPGPTLTFKEGDFARIKVHNKMNVESSIHWHGLLVPPEMDGVPNISFPPIAAGTTFTYEFPIRQSGTYWYHSHTSLQEQRGVYGSIVIAPPQPDIKADRGHVILLSDWTDEDPHAVLRTLKRGSEWYALEKGSGQSIFGAAKAGKLGDYFTRELQRMPPMDIADIAYDCFLANGQAETSLKALPGETIRLRIIDGSATTYFHLEFAGGPMAIIAADGQRVVPVDKDRFLIGVAETYDVLITMPAHGSYELRATAHDGSGYASVWLGAGHKTYATNLPKPNLYQGMGHFNLADVFALTPAGSMGMEDAKVDRGDLDKPGMAGMEGMDGMGHGNTSHPSGHAGHDRGEQHKMTDHSQHQMARPNGHQQHSMAMAHGRPQAPARGGKQFAANFSILGPDIASAPELAVDGMDPRRPLTPYKELRALRKTALAGEAKPVREIRLTLDGDMERYIWTLNNKTLAESDSIQIKEGEVARFIMINRTMMHHPMHLHGHFFRVVNGQGDYSPLKHTVDVAPMSTTVIEFDANEAGDWFFHCHLLYHMKSGMARVVEYDNFNPGPEVMAVRPNLYKDPWYFWGEVDLLSQMTEGILMASNTRHIISAEWQGGWQDVDENEWEGELRWDYYLNRFTTIFIGQYVEGDAEDEFERSRAMAGLTYLLPLNIESTMWLDTDGEARIGLEKSFDLTPRLSLYGEVEYDTVEDWQGGTGLRYTLDQNLSLVGNWHSDFGFGGGFQFRF
;
A
#
# COMPACT_ATOMS: atom_id res chain seq x y z
N MET A 1 6.05 -74.94 72.46
CA MET A 1 5.12 -73.80 72.26
C MET A 1 5.84 -72.80 71.37
N HIS A 2 5.70 -72.92 70.01
CA HIS A 2 6.40 -72.09 69.04
C HIS A 2 5.36 -71.28 68.31
N LEU A 3 5.43 -69.97 68.42
CA LEU A 3 4.62 -68.98 67.72
C LEU A 3 5.27 -68.68 66.36
N LYS A 4 4.56 -68.99 65.26
CA LYS A 4 4.97 -68.63 63.93
C LYS A 4 4.35 -67.23 63.58
N ILE A 5 5.23 -66.23 63.34
CA ILE A 5 4.81 -64.92 62.82
C ILE A 5 4.79 -65.02 61.30
N PHE A 6 3.58 -64.77 60.70
CA PHE A 6 3.41 -64.63 59.25
C PHE A 6 3.64 -63.14 58.88
N SER A 7 4.65 -62.88 58.06
CA SER A 7 4.89 -61.58 57.49
C SER A 7 4.10 -61.43 56.19
N PHE A 8 3.16 -60.45 56.15
CA PHE A 8 2.39 -60.12 54.97
C PHE A 8 3.09 -58.92 54.22
N THR A 9 3.76 -59.24 53.10
CA THR A 9 4.39 -58.19 52.22
C THR A 9 3.33 -57.72 51.20
N SER A 10 2.75 -56.54 51.42
CA SER A 10 1.89 -55.91 50.46
C SER A 10 2.71 -55.33 49.31
N PHE A 11 2.54 -55.89 48.12
CA PHE A 11 3.05 -55.32 46.87
C PHE A 11 2.08 -54.23 46.37
N ILE A 12 2.43 -52.96 46.53
CA ILE A 12 1.69 -51.84 45.93
C ILE A 12 2.16 -51.70 44.48
N PHE A 13 1.33 -52.13 43.54
CA PHE A 13 1.49 -51.84 42.11
C PHE A 13 1.11 -50.38 41.87
N PHE A 14 2.11 -49.52 41.67
CA PHE A 14 1.91 -48.20 41.11
C PHE A 14 1.57 -48.34 39.63
N LEU A 15 0.29 -48.25 39.29
CA LEU A 15 -0.17 -48.03 37.93
C LEU A 15 0.19 -46.56 37.55
N PHE A 16 1.37 -46.39 36.94
CA PHE A 16 1.65 -45.19 36.18
C PHE A 16 0.78 -45.26 34.93
N PRO A 17 -0.12 -44.27 34.68
CA PRO A 17 -0.75 -44.15 33.37
C PRO A 17 0.37 -43.94 32.34
N PRO A 18 0.31 -44.60 31.17
CA PRO A 18 1.29 -44.32 30.13
C PRO A 18 1.21 -42.84 29.79
N LEU A 19 2.28 -42.09 30.07
CA LEU A 19 2.48 -40.78 29.45
C LEU A 19 2.58 -41.06 27.95
N PHE A 20 1.48 -40.82 27.25
CA PHE A 20 1.53 -40.62 25.80
C PHE A 20 2.35 -39.35 25.60
N LEU A 21 3.65 -39.49 25.44
CA LEU A 21 4.47 -38.48 24.80
C LEU A 21 3.82 -38.23 23.42
N LEU A 22 3.14 -37.10 23.24
CA LEU A 22 2.78 -36.62 21.91
C LEU A 22 4.12 -36.51 21.16
N GLN A 23 4.41 -37.50 20.34
CA GLN A 23 5.60 -37.50 19.52
C GLN A 23 5.31 -36.47 18.40
N ALA A 24 6.13 -35.41 18.33
CA ALA A 24 6.08 -34.44 17.23
C ALA A 24 6.14 -35.20 15.90
N ALA A 25 5.14 -34.99 15.06
CA ALA A 25 5.12 -35.61 13.73
C ALA A 25 5.96 -34.76 12.78
N THR A 26 6.79 -35.41 11.96
CA THR A 26 7.40 -34.72 10.83
C THR A 26 6.38 -34.70 9.69
N VAL A 27 5.99 -33.47 9.28
CA VAL A 27 5.07 -33.25 8.16
C VAL A 27 5.87 -32.78 6.96
N GLU A 28 5.80 -33.53 5.87
CA GLU A 28 6.60 -33.30 4.68
C GLU A 28 5.75 -32.73 3.56
N TYR A 29 6.27 -31.72 2.86
CA TYR A 29 5.69 -31.16 1.62
C TYR A 29 6.76 -31.03 0.53
N GLU A 30 6.30 -31.11 -0.71
CA GLU A 30 7.09 -30.78 -1.90
C GLU A 30 6.39 -29.69 -2.67
N LEU A 31 7.06 -28.54 -2.84
CA LEU A 31 6.58 -27.39 -3.61
C LEU A 31 7.43 -27.23 -4.85
N THR A 32 6.82 -27.23 -5.99
CA THR A 32 7.47 -26.99 -7.28
C THR A 32 7.11 -25.61 -7.78
N LEU A 33 8.12 -24.74 -7.91
CA LEU A 33 7.98 -23.42 -8.52
C LEU A 33 8.21 -23.55 -10.03
N GLU A 34 7.26 -23.10 -10.82
CA GLU A 34 7.32 -23.20 -12.29
C GLU A 34 6.64 -22.02 -12.98
N GLN A 35 7.16 -21.62 -14.12
CA GLN A 35 6.51 -20.64 -14.98
C GLN A 35 5.39 -21.33 -15.77
N LYS A 36 4.23 -20.68 -15.82
CA LYS A 36 3.04 -21.20 -16.49
C LYS A 36 2.19 -20.07 -17.02
N GLU A 37 1.55 -20.29 -18.16
CA GLU A 37 0.54 -19.37 -18.66
C GLU A 37 -0.77 -19.55 -17.89
N MET A 38 -1.31 -18.45 -17.36
CA MET A 38 -2.60 -18.39 -16.68
C MET A 38 -3.52 -17.38 -17.38
N ASN A 39 -4.83 -17.54 -17.20
CA ASN A 39 -5.81 -16.64 -17.82
C ASN A 39 -6.93 -16.30 -16.81
N TYR A 40 -6.86 -15.11 -16.23
CA TYR A 40 -7.87 -14.59 -15.29
C TYR A 40 -8.75 -13.50 -15.91
N THR A 41 -8.27 -12.84 -16.96
CA THR A 41 -8.86 -11.63 -17.54
C THR A 41 -9.55 -11.88 -18.88
N GLY A 42 -9.29 -13.06 -19.47
CA GLY A 42 -9.63 -13.41 -20.85
C GLY A 42 -8.43 -13.31 -21.78
N GLN A 43 -7.29 -12.83 -21.26
CA GLN A 43 -5.99 -12.82 -21.95
C GLN A 43 -5.01 -13.74 -21.21
N PRO A 44 -4.21 -14.55 -21.91
CA PRO A 44 -3.17 -15.33 -21.28
C PRO A 44 -2.00 -14.45 -20.85
N ALA A 45 -1.52 -14.66 -19.63
CA ALA A 45 -0.35 -13.98 -19.08
C ALA A 45 0.61 -14.96 -18.43
N GLN A 46 1.91 -14.64 -18.45
CA GLN A 46 2.93 -15.45 -17.79
C GLN A 46 2.78 -15.33 -16.28
N ALA A 47 2.68 -16.44 -15.60
CA ALA A 47 2.58 -16.57 -14.15
C ALA A 47 3.72 -17.42 -13.61
N MET A 48 3.94 -17.33 -12.30
CA MET A 48 4.81 -18.21 -11.53
C MET A 48 3.95 -18.96 -10.53
N THR A 49 3.83 -20.28 -10.71
CA THR A 49 2.90 -21.10 -9.94
C THR A 49 3.63 -21.97 -8.93
N ILE A 50 2.89 -22.40 -7.92
CA ILE A 50 3.35 -23.42 -6.96
C ILE A 50 2.51 -24.68 -7.16
N ASN A 51 3.15 -25.77 -7.56
CA ASN A 51 2.48 -27.01 -7.94
C ASN A 51 1.41 -26.81 -9.03
N GLY A 52 1.67 -25.90 -9.98
CA GLY A 52 0.82 -25.62 -11.15
C GLY A 52 -0.43 -24.79 -10.87
N SER A 53 -0.59 -24.20 -9.70
CA SER A 53 -1.75 -23.38 -9.31
C SER A 53 -1.39 -22.05 -8.69
N ILE A 54 -2.34 -21.11 -8.69
CA ILE A 54 -2.35 -19.85 -7.93
C ILE A 54 -3.72 -19.74 -7.24
N PRO A 55 -3.75 -19.59 -5.92
CA PRO A 55 -2.62 -19.77 -5.01
C PRO A 55 -2.04 -21.19 -5.03
N GLY A 56 -0.84 -21.36 -4.50
CA GLY A 56 -0.25 -22.66 -4.19
C GLY A 56 -1.06 -23.42 -3.14
N PRO A 57 -0.70 -24.69 -2.83
CA PRO A 57 -1.47 -25.52 -1.91
C PRO A 57 -1.51 -24.93 -0.49
N THR A 58 -2.62 -25.16 0.22
CA THR A 58 -2.70 -24.88 1.66
C THR A 58 -1.84 -25.90 2.42
N LEU A 59 -0.83 -25.43 3.13
CA LEU A 59 -0.03 -26.26 4.03
C LEU A 59 -0.74 -26.39 5.39
N THR A 60 -0.88 -27.62 5.88
CA THR A 60 -1.62 -27.89 7.12
C THR A 60 -0.72 -28.58 8.11
N PHE A 61 -0.59 -28.01 9.32
CA PHE A 61 0.20 -28.52 10.42
C PHE A 61 -0.60 -28.54 11.72
N LYS A 62 -0.02 -29.12 12.75
CA LYS A 62 -0.41 -28.95 14.15
C LYS A 62 0.73 -28.29 14.91
N GLU A 63 0.40 -27.47 15.89
CA GLU A 63 1.38 -26.94 16.83
C GLU A 63 2.11 -28.09 17.52
N GLY A 64 3.45 -28.05 17.47
CA GLY A 64 4.33 -29.13 17.95
C GLY A 64 4.82 -30.07 16.85
N ASP A 65 4.32 -30.00 15.62
CA ASP A 65 4.88 -30.73 14.48
C ASP A 65 6.28 -30.19 14.09
N PHE A 66 6.98 -30.97 13.28
CA PHE A 66 8.21 -30.54 12.62
C PHE A 66 7.97 -30.50 11.11
N ALA A 67 8.14 -29.32 10.52
CA ALA A 67 7.97 -29.13 9.08
C ALA A 67 9.25 -29.51 8.33
N ARG A 68 9.10 -30.27 7.24
CA ARG A 68 10.15 -30.48 6.23
C ARG A 68 9.56 -30.19 4.86
N ILE A 69 10.00 -29.10 4.25
CA ILE A 69 9.42 -28.61 2.99
C ILE A 69 10.51 -28.48 1.96
N LYS A 70 10.42 -29.31 0.89
CA LYS A 70 11.32 -29.24 -0.26
C LYS A 70 10.74 -28.30 -1.30
N VAL A 71 11.50 -27.27 -1.64
CA VAL A 71 11.15 -26.33 -2.69
C VAL A 71 12.02 -26.58 -3.92
N HIS A 72 11.40 -27.08 -4.98
CA HIS A 72 12.03 -27.34 -6.27
C HIS A 72 11.84 -26.13 -7.18
N ASN A 73 12.89 -25.36 -7.40
CA ASN A 73 12.84 -24.24 -8.34
C ASN A 73 13.08 -24.74 -9.77
N LYS A 74 12.01 -24.96 -10.53
CA LYS A 74 12.08 -25.32 -11.96
C LYS A 74 12.06 -24.13 -12.90
N MET A 75 12.04 -22.92 -12.37
CA MET A 75 12.09 -21.70 -13.17
C MET A 75 13.52 -21.46 -13.68
N ASN A 76 13.65 -20.56 -14.64
CA ASN A 76 14.95 -20.11 -15.19
C ASN A 76 15.56 -18.93 -14.41
N VAL A 77 14.95 -18.53 -13.31
CA VAL A 77 15.38 -17.47 -12.40
C VAL A 77 15.49 -18.00 -10.97
N GLU A 78 16.27 -17.33 -10.14
CA GLU A 78 16.32 -17.63 -8.72
C GLU A 78 14.99 -17.36 -8.02
N SER A 79 14.75 -17.97 -6.86
CA SER A 79 13.52 -17.83 -6.09
C SER A 79 13.75 -18.01 -4.58
N SER A 80 12.69 -17.85 -3.80
CA SER A 80 12.66 -18.12 -2.36
C SER A 80 11.24 -18.37 -1.89
N ILE A 81 11.08 -18.93 -0.67
CA ILE A 81 9.80 -18.97 0.03
C ILE A 81 10.01 -18.47 1.45
N HIS A 82 9.31 -17.42 1.82
CA HIS A 82 9.19 -16.91 3.16
C HIS A 82 7.91 -17.46 3.84
N TRP A 83 8.02 -17.78 5.11
CA TRP A 83 6.93 -18.33 5.94
C TRP A 83 6.33 -17.20 6.78
N HIS A 84 5.48 -16.40 6.16
CA HIS A 84 4.98 -15.15 6.72
C HIS A 84 4.26 -15.34 8.05
N GLY A 85 4.80 -14.70 9.09
CA GLY A 85 4.27 -14.74 10.46
C GLY A 85 4.67 -15.99 11.27
N LEU A 86 5.49 -16.90 10.74
CA LEU A 86 5.99 -18.02 11.50
C LEU A 86 7.27 -17.68 12.27
N LEU A 87 7.36 -18.21 13.49
CA LEU A 87 8.57 -18.16 14.31
C LEU A 87 9.48 -19.34 13.91
N VAL A 88 10.42 -19.07 13.02
CA VAL A 88 11.36 -20.06 12.46
C VAL A 88 12.80 -19.69 12.82
N PRO A 89 13.76 -20.63 12.75
CA PRO A 89 15.17 -20.27 12.81
C PRO A 89 15.54 -19.27 11.72
N PRO A 90 16.42 -18.27 11.98
CA PRO A 90 16.73 -17.21 11.03
C PRO A 90 17.14 -17.72 9.64
N GLU A 91 17.90 -18.80 9.56
CA GLU A 91 18.35 -19.44 8.32
C GLU A 91 17.21 -20.09 7.52
N MET A 92 16.04 -20.27 8.12
CA MET A 92 14.84 -20.84 7.51
C MET A 92 13.76 -19.80 7.19
N ASP A 93 14.02 -18.52 7.45
CA ASP A 93 13.05 -17.43 7.23
C ASP A 93 12.72 -17.20 5.74
N GLY A 94 13.65 -17.53 4.86
CA GLY A 94 13.41 -17.54 3.42
C GLY A 94 13.57 -16.18 2.72
N VAL A 95 14.24 -15.22 3.35
CA VAL A 95 14.55 -13.94 2.71
C VAL A 95 15.94 -13.98 2.07
N PRO A 96 16.05 -13.84 0.74
CA PRO A 96 17.33 -13.86 0.04
C PRO A 96 18.27 -12.76 0.54
N ASN A 97 19.55 -13.10 0.66
CA ASN A 97 20.62 -12.18 1.07
C ASN A 97 20.55 -11.71 2.56
N ILE A 98 19.53 -12.17 3.31
CA ILE A 98 19.41 -11.95 4.78
C ILE A 98 19.54 -13.28 5.51
N SER A 99 18.67 -14.24 5.20
CA SER A 99 18.60 -15.54 5.86
C SER A 99 19.46 -16.60 5.17
N PHE A 100 19.52 -16.55 3.83
CA PHE A 100 20.19 -17.56 3.01
C PHE A 100 20.50 -17.01 1.60
N PRO A 101 21.37 -17.68 0.82
CA PRO A 101 21.49 -17.46 -0.61
C PRO A 101 20.18 -17.88 -1.31
N PRO A 102 19.69 -17.13 -2.35
CA PRO A 102 18.47 -17.53 -3.05
C PRO A 102 18.55 -18.91 -3.65
N ILE A 103 17.40 -19.56 -3.81
CA ILE A 103 17.30 -20.88 -4.48
C ILE A 103 17.56 -20.70 -5.96
N ALA A 104 18.73 -21.14 -6.43
CA ALA A 104 19.13 -20.97 -7.83
C ALA A 104 18.18 -21.70 -8.79
N ALA A 105 18.16 -21.26 -10.06
CA ALA A 105 17.39 -21.91 -11.13
C ALA A 105 17.76 -23.40 -11.26
N GLY A 106 16.76 -24.28 -11.33
CA GLY A 106 16.91 -25.71 -11.46
C GLY A 106 17.40 -26.45 -10.21
N THR A 107 17.47 -25.77 -9.05
CA THR A 107 17.92 -26.40 -7.78
C THR A 107 16.78 -26.63 -6.80
N THR A 108 17.10 -27.34 -5.71
CA THR A 108 16.16 -27.62 -4.62
C THR A 108 16.74 -27.13 -3.30
N PHE A 109 15.90 -26.48 -2.48
CA PHE A 109 16.22 -26.16 -1.09
C PHE A 109 15.23 -26.86 -0.16
N THR A 110 15.71 -27.31 0.99
CA THR A 110 14.86 -27.95 2.02
C THR A 110 14.78 -27.07 3.26
N TYR A 111 13.58 -26.60 3.57
CA TYR A 111 13.28 -25.90 4.79
C TYR A 111 12.92 -26.89 5.88
N GLU A 112 13.53 -26.77 7.06
CA GLU A 112 13.31 -27.65 8.22
C GLU A 112 13.19 -26.82 9.49
N PHE A 113 12.01 -26.84 10.12
CA PHE A 113 11.78 -26.06 11.34
C PHE A 113 10.64 -26.64 12.19
N PRO A 114 10.66 -26.41 13.52
CA PRO A 114 9.56 -26.78 14.41
C PRO A 114 8.38 -25.81 14.24
N ILE A 115 7.17 -26.33 14.29
CA ILE A 115 5.93 -25.55 14.31
C ILE A 115 5.62 -25.13 15.74
N ARG A 116 5.97 -23.88 16.10
CA ARG A 116 5.94 -23.35 17.47
C ARG A 116 4.63 -22.69 17.88
N GLN A 117 3.69 -22.53 16.94
CA GLN A 117 2.46 -21.75 17.09
C GLN A 117 1.29 -22.34 16.32
N SER A 118 0.07 -21.95 16.67
CA SER A 118 -1.15 -22.26 15.90
C SER A 118 -1.78 -21.00 15.33
N GLY A 119 -2.60 -21.14 14.29
CA GLY A 119 -3.29 -20.00 13.65
C GLY A 119 -3.40 -20.13 12.15
N THR A 120 -3.70 -19.00 11.52
CA THR A 120 -3.79 -18.80 10.07
C THR A 120 -2.63 -17.92 9.64
N TYR A 121 -1.87 -18.40 8.67
CA TYR A 121 -0.67 -17.76 8.12
C TYR A 121 -0.63 -17.98 6.62
N TRP A 122 0.44 -17.52 5.97
CA TRP A 122 0.64 -17.72 4.55
C TRP A 122 2.13 -17.83 4.19
N TYR A 123 2.44 -18.12 2.96
CA TYR A 123 3.81 -18.16 2.47
C TYR A 123 3.88 -17.54 1.09
N HIS A 124 4.99 -16.88 0.77
CA HIS A 124 5.19 -16.20 -0.52
C HIS A 124 6.67 -16.05 -0.86
N SER A 125 6.95 -15.67 -2.11
CA SER A 125 8.32 -15.37 -2.52
C SER A 125 8.77 -14.00 -2.03
N HIS A 126 9.99 -13.91 -1.55
CA HIS A 126 10.69 -12.65 -1.28
C HIS A 126 11.66 -12.24 -2.41
N THR A 127 11.74 -13.04 -3.49
CA THR A 127 12.63 -12.80 -4.62
C THR A 127 11.96 -11.90 -5.66
N SER A 128 12.59 -10.76 -5.96
CA SER A 128 12.13 -9.84 -7.01
C SER A 128 10.64 -9.46 -6.85
N LEU A 129 9.85 -9.58 -7.91
CA LEU A 129 8.41 -9.28 -7.96
C LEU A 129 7.57 -10.56 -8.16
N GLN A 130 8.09 -11.72 -7.72
CA GLN A 130 7.45 -13.03 -7.95
C GLN A 130 6.13 -13.21 -7.20
N GLU A 131 5.96 -12.52 -6.08
CA GLU A 131 4.70 -12.47 -5.33
C GLU A 131 3.56 -12.00 -6.24
N GLN A 132 3.73 -10.89 -6.95
CA GLN A 132 2.75 -10.38 -7.92
C GLN A 132 2.44 -11.39 -9.04
N ARG A 133 3.38 -12.29 -9.35
CA ARG A 133 3.22 -13.32 -10.39
C ARG A 133 2.59 -14.61 -9.90
N GLY A 134 2.26 -14.72 -8.57
CA GLY A 134 1.50 -15.85 -8.04
C GLY A 134 2.29 -16.81 -7.14
N VAL A 135 3.52 -16.49 -6.74
CA VAL A 135 4.30 -17.35 -5.82
C VAL A 135 3.86 -17.10 -4.38
N TYR A 136 2.67 -17.58 -4.03
CA TYR A 136 2.11 -17.51 -2.68
C TYR A 136 1.09 -18.64 -2.41
N GLY A 137 0.82 -18.89 -1.12
CA GLY A 137 -0.17 -19.87 -0.67
C GLY A 137 -0.44 -19.77 0.83
N SER A 138 -1.41 -20.49 1.34
CA SER A 138 -1.87 -20.40 2.72
C SER A 138 -1.26 -21.46 3.63
N ILE A 139 -1.19 -21.16 4.94
CA ILE A 139 -0.77 -22.07 6.01
C ILE A 139 -1.85 -22.08 7.10
N VAL A 140 -2.27 -23.27 7.50
CA VAL A 140 -3.18 -23.47 8.64
C VAL A 140 -2.54 -24.37 9.65
N ILE A 141 -2.36 -23.87 10.87
CA ILE A 141 -1.79 -24.62 11.97
C ILE A 141 -2.86 -24.83 13.04
N ALA A 142 -3.22 -26.09 13.26
CA ALA A 142 -4.19 -26.45 14.27
C ALA A 142 -3.56 -26.40 15.68
N PRO A 143 -4.26 -25.85 16.70
CA PRO A 143 -3.81 -25.93 18.07
C PRO A 143 -3.84 -27.39 18.56
N PRO A 144 -3.10 -27.73 19.65
CA PRO A 144 -3.10 -29.07 20.22
C PRO A 144 -4.49 -29.56 20.65
N GLN A 145 -5.34 -28.64 21.07
CA GLN A 145 -6.75 -28.89 21.39
C GLN A 145 -7.62 -27.86 20.67
N PRO A 146 -8.73 -28.29 20.02
CA PRO A 146 -9.66 -27.37 19.38
C PRO A 146 -10.22 -26.38 20.41
N ASP A 147 -10.06 -25.10 20.11
CA ASP A 147 -10.46 -24.00 21.00
C ASP A 147 -11.64 -23.17 20.47
N ILE A 148 -12.03 -23.40 19.21
CA ILE A 148 -13.11 -22.70 18.52
C ILE A 148 -14.14 -23.71 18.06
N LYS A 149 -15.38 -23.51 18.50
CA LYS A 149 -16.52 -24.27 17.98
C LYS A 149 -17.02 -23.62 16.68
N ALA A 150 -16.87 -24.35 15.60
CA ALA A 150 -17.43 -24.03 14.31
C ALA A 150 -17.86 -25.34 13.63
N ASP A 151 -18.99 -25.31 12.94
CA ASP A 151 -19.50 -26.49 12.24
C ASP A 151 -18.67 -26.78 10.98
N ARG A 152 -18.05 -25.71 10.43
CA ARG A 152 -17.24 -25.74 9.21
C ARG A 152 -16.16 -24.68 9.24
N GLY A 153 -15.07 -24.92 8.51
CA GLY A 153 -14.01 -23.94 8.30
C GLY A 153 -13.61 -23.85 6.83
N HIS A 154 -13.32 -22.64 6.37
CA HIS A 154 -12.81 -22.37 5.04
C HIS A 154 -11.61 -21.42 5.11
N VAL A 155 -10.66 -21.59 4.19
CA VAL A 155 -9.58 -20.64 3.95
C VAL A 155 -9.93 -19.80 2.72
N ILE A 156 -9.76 -18.51 2.84
CA ILE A 156 -9.97 -17.53 1.77
C ILE A 156 -8.69 -16.72 1.66
N LEU A 157 -7.94 -16.94 0.58
CA LEU A 157 -6.77 -16.14 0.25
C LEU A 157 -7.18 -15.16 -0.84
N LEU A 158 -7.15 -13.88 -0.52
CA LEU A 158 -7.39 -12.76 -1.41
C LEU A 158 -6.10 -12.40 -2.13
N SER A 159 -6.21 -11.97 -3.38
CA SER A 159 -5.07 -11.48 -4.14
C SER A 159 -5.51 -10.55 -5.27
N ASP A 160 -4.60 -9.73 -5.73
CA ASP A 160 -4.71 -8.90 -6.90
C ASP A 160 -3.96 -9.54 -8.10
N TRP A 161 -4.37 -9.21 -9.32
CA TRP A 161 -3.76 -9.72 -10.53
C TRP A 161 -3.68 -8.65 -11.61
N THR A 162 -2.55 -8.61 -12.30
CA THR A 162 -2.38 -7.88 -13.55
C THR A 162 -1.72 -8.77 -14.61
N ASP A 163 -2.17 -8.64 -15.85
CA ASP A 163 -1.55 -9.30 -16.99
C ASP A 163 -0.22 -8.63 -17.39
N GLU A 164 0.02 -7.40 -16.92
CA GLU A 164 1.22 -6.63 -17.17
C GLU A 164 2.44 -7.25 -16.47
N ASP A 165 3.61 -7.17 -17.09
CA ASP A 165 4.86 -7.60 -16.45
C ASP A 165 5.18 -6.73 -15.22
N PRO A 166 5.41 -7.29 -14.01
CA PRO A 166 5.66 -6.50 -12.81
C PRO A 166 6.87 -5.57 -12.89
N HIS A 167 7.87 -5.91 -13.72
CA HIS A 167 9.00 -5.00 -13.95
C HIS A 167 8.61 -3.83 -14.85
N ALA A 168 7.69 -4.04 -15.80
CA ALA A 168 7.11 -2.94 -16.58
C ALA A 168 6.25 -2.05 -15.69
N VAL A 169 5.44 -2.65 -14.79
CA VAL A 169 4.69 -1.91 -13.77
C VAL A 169 5.63 -1.02 -12.93
N LEU A 170 6.69 -1.61 -12.37
CA LEU A 170 7.65 -0.85 -11.56
C LEU A 170 8.32 0.28 -12.35
N ARG A 171 8.68 0.03 -13.62
CA ARG A 171 9.24 1.07 -14.49
C ARG A 171 8.24 2.20 -14.74
N THR A 172 6.97 1.88 -14.98
CA THR A 172 5.89 2.88 -15.14
C THR A 172 5.72 3.74 -13.88
N LEU A 173 5.75 3.12 -12.70
CA LEU A 173 5.73 3.85 -11.43
C LEU A 173 6.97 4.74 -11.27
N LYS A 174 8.16 4.24 -11.60
CA LYS A 174 9.43 4.98 -11.48
C LYS A 174 9.54 6.20 -12.40
N ARG A 175 8.85 6.21 -13.51
CA ARG A 175 8.83 7.37 -14.43
C ARG A 175 7.79 8.45 -14.06
N GLY A 176 7.08 8.31 -12.93
CA GLY A 176 6.12 9.31 -12.47
C GLY A 176 4.83 9.38 -13.30
N SER A 177 4.34 8.27 -13.81
CA SER A 177 3.17 8.25 -14.71
C SER A 177 1.85 8.13 -13.95
N GLU A 178 0.89 9.03 -14.24
CA GLU A 178 -0.51 8.97 -13.77
C GLU A 178 -1.36 7.90 -14.51
N TRP A 179 -0.73 7.01 -15.28
CA TRP A 179 -1.41 6.02 -16.09
C TRP A 179 -2.35 5.12 -15.28
N TYR A 180 -1.90 4.62 -14.13
CA TYR A 180 -2.74 3.74 -13.31
C TYR A 180 -3.91 4.48 -12.65
N ALA A 181 -3.74 5.73 -12.26
CA ALA A 181 -4.84 6.57 -11.79
C ALA A 181 -5.88 6.78 -12.89
N LEU A 182 -5.43 6.99 -14.13
CA LEU A 182 -6.28 7.09 -15.31
C LEU A 182 -7.07 5.78 -15.55
N GLU A 183 -6.41 4.63 -15.52
CA GLU A 183 -7.06 3.32 -15.74
C GLU A 183 -8.08 2.98 -14.65
N LYS A 184 -7.78 3.25 -13.39
CA LYS A 184 -8.73 3.10 -12.28
C LYS A 184 -9.92 4.08 -12.36
N GLY A 185 -9.78 5.14 -13.16
CA GLY A 185 -10.73 6.24 -13.20
C GLY A 185 -10.70 7.10 -11.93
N SER A 186 -9.54 7.19 -11.28
CA SER A 186 -9.24 8.02 -10.11
C SER A 186 -8.38 9.24 -10.44
N GLY A 187 -7.96 9.41 -11.70
CA GLY A 187 -7.16 10.55 -12.14
C GLY A 187 -7.84 11.89 -11.82
N GLN A 188 -7.09 12.77 -11.18
CA GLN A 188 -7.59 14.06 -10.73
C GLN A 188 -7.33 15.12 -11.80
N SER A 189 -8.25 16.11 -11.92
CA SER A 189 -8.17 17.14 -12.94
C SER A 189 -8.96 18.38 -12.53
N ILE A 190 -8.69 19.50 -13.20
CA ILE A 190 -9.38 20.78 -12.96
C ILE A 190 -10.89 20.64 -13.19
N PHE A 191 -11.31 20.04 -14.32
CA PHE A 191 -12.74 19.88 -14.60
C PHE A 191 -13.39 18.84 -13.66
N GLY A 192 -12.65 17.80 -13.25
CA GLY A 192 -13.09 16.86 -12.23
C GLY A 192 -13.32 17.55 -10.88
N ALA A 193 -12.37 18.38 -10.45
CA ALA A 193 -12.49 19.18 -9.23
C ALA A 193 -13.66 20.18 -9.30
N ALA A 194 -13.85 20.85 -10.44
CA ALA A 194 -15.00 21.74 -10.66
C ALA A 194 -16.33 20.99 -10.55
N LYS A 195 -16.44 19.82 -11.19
CA LYS A 195 -17.61 18.94 -11.13
C LYS A 195 -17.90 18.45 -9.70
N ALA A 196 -16.86 18.15 -8.93
CA ALA A 196 -16.97 17.76 -7.52
C ALA A 196 -17.23 18.94 -6.57
N GLY A 197 -17.20 20.21 -7.05
CA GLY A 197 -17.30 21.41 -6.21
C GLY A 197 -16.06 21.63 -5.32
N LYS A 198 -14.88 21.16 -5.75
CA LYS A 198 -13.64 21.08 -4.97
C LYS A 198 -12.45 21.81 -5.63
N LEU A 199 -12.72 22.81 -6.48
CA LEU A 199 -11.66 23.60 -7.13
C LEU A 199 -10.73 24.28 -6.12
N GLY A 200 -11.28 24.80 -5.01
CA GLY A 200 -10.47 25.41 -3.95
C GLY A 200 -9.51 24.40 -3.33
N ASP A 201 -9.98 23.19 -3.02
CA ASP A 201 -9.17 22.12 -2.45
C ASP A 201 -8.08 21.67 -3.44
N TYR A 202 -8.41 21.56 -4.72
CA TYR A 202 -7.46 21.23 -5.79
C TYR A 202 -6.30 22.24 -5.83
N PHE A 203 -6.58 23.54 -5.95
CA PHE A 203 -5.52 24.55 -6.01
C PHE A 203 -4.79 24.74 -4.69
N THR A 204 -5.44 24.49 -3.54
CA THR A 204 -4.76 24.46 -2.24
C THR A 204 -3.68 23.38 -2.21
N ARG A 205 -4.01 22.18 -2.69
CA ARG A 205 -3.05 21.09 -2.82
C ARG A 205 -1.88 21.46 -3.73
N GLU A 206 -2.16 22.01 -4.91
CA GLU A 206 -1.13 22.48 -5.85
C GLU A 206 -0.22 23.54 -5.22
N LEU A 207 -0.80 24.53 -4.51
CA LEU A 207 -0.04 25.56 -3.80
C LEU A 207 0.87 24.98 -2.73
N GLN A 208 0.46 23.91 -2.06
CA GLN A 208 1.24 23.22 -1.05
C GLN A 208 2.26 22.23 -1.65
N ARG A 209 2.38 22.18 -2.97
CA ARG A 209 3.29 21.29 -3.69
C ARG A 209 3.06 19.82 -3.39
N MET A 210 1.79 19.43 -3.21
CA MET A 210 1.40 18.05 -2.96
C MET A 210 1.02 17.34 -4.26
N PRO A 211 1.41 16.07 -4.43
CA PRO A 211 1.00 15.29 -5.59
C PRO A 211 -0.51 15.00 -5.56
N PRO A 212 -1.08 14.57 -6.68
CA PRO A 212 -2.42 13.99 -6.71
C PRO A 212 -2.56 12.87 -5.68
N MET A 213 -3.78 12.76 -5.10
CA MET A 213 -4.08 11.71 -4.14
C MET A 213 -4.26 10.38 -4.84
N ASP A 214 -3.59 9.34 -4.37
CA ASP A 214 -3.89 7.97 -4.74
C ASP A 214 -4.00 7.08 -3.48
N ILE A 215 -4.87 6.06 -3.56
CA ILE A 215 -5.07 5.09 -2.48
C ILE A 215 -4.32 3.79 -2.79
N ALA A 216 -4.12 3.49 -4.07
CA ALA A 216 -3.42 2.32 -4.56
C ALA A 216 -2.63 2.69 -5.82
N ASP A 217 -1.37 2.30 -5.88
CA ASP A 217 -0.45 2.68 -6.95
C ASP A 217 -0.81 2.09 -8.32
N ILE A 218 -1.47 0.93 -8.34
CA ILE A 218 -1.61 0.11 -9.55
C ILE A 218 -3.08 -0.07 -9.90
N ALA A 219 -3.37 -0.14 -11.19
CA ALA A 219 -4.65 -0.57 -11.73
C ALA A 219 -4.63 -2.07 -12.00
N TYR A 220 -5.17 -2.86 -11.10
CA TYR A 220 -5.25 -4.30 -11.27
C TYR A 220 -6.36 -4.71 -12.26
N ASP A 221 -6.07 -5.70 -13.09
CA ASP A 221 -7.03 -6.24 -14.06
C ASP A 221 -8.15 -7.03 -13.39
N CYS A 222 -7.88 -7.70 -12.26
CA CYS A 222 -8.92 -8.35 -11.45
C CYS A 222 -8.44 -8.65 -10.02
N PHE A 223 -9.43 -8.92 -9.15
CA PHE A 223 -9.22 -9.35 -7.77
C PHE A 223 -9.73 -10.77 -7.60
N LEU A 224 -9.01 -11.58 -6.85
CA LEU A 224 -9.23 -13.01 -6.74
C LEU A 224 -9.43 -13.44 -5.29
N ALA A 225 -10.30 -14.42 -5.09
CA ALA A 225 -10.42 -15.19 -3.87
C ALA A 225 -10.14 -16.66 -4.19
N ASN A 226 -9.09 -17.23 -3.60
CA ASN A 226 -8.61 -18.59 -3.91
C ASN A 226 -8.36 -18.79 -5.42
N GLY A 227 -7.81 -17.79 -6.10
CA GLY A 227 -7.46 -17.83 -7.51
C GLY A 227 -8.64 -17.68 -8.47
N GLN A 228 -9.79 -17.21 -8.01
CA GLN A 228 -10.97 -16.96 -8.84
C GLN A 228 -11.62 -15.63 -8.46
N ALA A 229 -12.12 -14.88 -9.44
CA ALA A 229 -12.85 -13.65 -9.18
C ALA A 229 -14.19 -13.90 -8.44
N GLU A 230 -14.78 -15.07 -8.65
CA GLU A 230 -16.01 -15.52 -7.97
C GLU A 230 -15.82 -17.00 -7.59
N THR A 231 -15.89 -17.32 -6.30
CA THR A 231 -15.79 -18.69 -5.79
C THR A 231 -17.00 -19.04 -4.94
N SER A 232 -17.28 -20.34 -4.78
CA SER A 232 -18.42 -20.83 -3.99
C SER A 232 -17.94 -21.83 -2.95
N LEU A 233 -18.37 -21.63 -1.70
CA LEU A 233 -18.03 -22.46 -0.57
C LEU A 233 -19.29 -23.11 0.03
N LYS A 234 -19.16 -24.35 0.50
CA LYS A 234 -20.28 -25.09 1.11
C LYS A 234 -20.64 -24.47 2.46
N ALA A 235 -21.92 -24.19 2.64
CA ALA A 235 -22.49 -23.72 3.90
C ALA A 235 -23.96 -24.17 3.99
N LEU A 236 -24.40 -24.55 5.17
CA LEU A 236 -25.80 -24.93 5.43
C LEU A 236 -26.45 -23.88 6.32
N PRO A 237 -27.80 -23.69 6.21
CA PRO A 237 -28.52 -22.77 7.07
C PRO A 237 -28.31 -23.06 8.56
N GLY A 238 -27.99 -22.00 9.33
CA GLY A 238 -27.76 -22.08 10.77
C GLY A 238 -26.35 -22.57 11.18
N GLU A 239 -25.51 -23.02 10.23
CA GLU A 239 -24.12 -23.37 10.55
C GLU A 239 -23.32 -22.12 11.02
N THR A 240 -22.51 -22.34 12.04
CA THR A 240 -21.44 -21.40 12.39
C THR A 240 -20.18 -21.77 11.61
N ILE A 241 -19.72 -20.83 10.78
CA ILE A 241 -18.58 -21.05 9.88
C ILE A 241 -17.41 -20.20 10.31
N ARG A 242 -16.23 -20.81 10.42
CA ARG A 242 -14.96 -20.09 10.59
C ARG A 242 -14.37 -19.81 9.21
N LEU A 243 -14.27 -18.53 8.86
CA LEU A 243 -13.54 -18.08 7.67
C LEU A 243 -12.15 -17.62 8.10
N ARG A 244 -11.13 -18.19 7.48
CA ARG A 244 -9.72 -17.82 7.64
C ARG A 244 -9.35 -16.98 6.45
N ILE A 245 -9.34 -15.67 6.62
CA ILE A 245 -9.13 -14.69 5.55
C ILE A 245 -7.69 -14.23 5.60
N ILE A 246 -7.02 -14.31 4.47
CA ILE A 246 -5.63 -13.91 4.26
C ILE A 246 -5.62 -12.88 3.15
N ASP A 247 -5.01 -11.74 3.35
CA ASP A 247 -4.72 -10.80 2.27
C ASP A 247 -3.32 -11.08 1.73
N GLY A 248 -3.25 -11.87 0.67
CA GLY A 248 -2.01 -12.21 -0.05
C GLY A 248 -1.83 -11.39 -1.32
N SER A 249 -2.38 -10.17 -1.36
CA SER A 249 -2.22 -9.22 -2.46
C SER A 249 -0.83 -8.60 -2.46
N ALA A 250 -0.37 -8.16 -3.62
CA ALA A 250 0.88 -7.41 -3.72
C ALA A 250 0.75 -5.97 -3.19
N THR A 251 -0.40 -5.30 -3.42
CA THR A 251 -0.60 -3.92 -2.93
C THR A 251 -2.04 -3.58 -2.51
N THR A 252 -3.01 -4.48 -2.69
CA THR A 252 -4.42 -4.15 -2.50
C THR A 252 -4.90 -4.43 -1.09
N TYR A 253 -5.44 -3.41 -0.42
CA TYR A 253 -6.25 -3.54 0.78
C TYR A 253 -7.69 -3.87 0.42
N PHE A 254 -8.42 -4.60 1.26
CA PHE A 254 -9.83 -4.92 1.01
C PHE A 254 -10.76 -4.54 2.15
N HIS A 255 -11.89 -3.93 1.79
CA HIS A 255 -13.06 -3.88 2.65
C HIS A 255 -13.80 -5.20 2.60
N LEU A 256 -13.92 -5.87 3.73
CA LEU A 256 -14.64 -7.15 3.86
C LEU A 256 -16.03 -6.91 4.39
N GLU A 257 -17.05 -7.46 3.71
CA GLU A 257 -18.47 -7.40 4.11
C GLU A 257 -19.17 -8.72 3.80
N PHE A 258 -19.89 -9.27 4.78
CA PHE A 258 -20.71 -10.47 4.59
C PHE A 258 -22.21 -10.10 4.50
N ALA A 259 -22.84 -10.41 3.38
CA ALA A 259 -24.25 -10.09 3.12
C ALA A 259 -25.25 -10.79 4.06
N GLY A 260 -24.78 -11.79 4.82
CA GLY A 260 -25.61 -12.57 5.74
C GLY A 260 -25.66 -12.05 7.19
N GLY A 261 -24.95 -10.97 7.50
CA GLY A 261 -24.89 -10.38 8.83
C GLY A 261 -23.47 -10.09 9.32
N PRO A 262 -23.29 -9.79 10.60
CA PRO A 262 -21.99 -9.41 11.13
C PRO A 262 -20.99 -10.56 11.11
N MET A 263 -19.71 -10.20 11.05
CA MET A 263 -18.55 -11.08 11.15
C MET A 263 -17.92 -10.88 12.53
N ALA A 264 -17.85 -11.93 13.35
CA ALA A 264 -17.16 -11.88 14.63
C ALA A 264 -15.66 -12.18 14.43
N ILE A 265 -14.80 -11.18 14.52
CA ILE A 265 -13.35 -11.34 14.48
C ILE A 265 -12.89 -12.07 15.75
N ILE A 266 -12.26 -13.23 15.60
CA ILE A 266 -11.82 -14.10 16.71
C ILE A 266 -10.32 -14.31 16.78
N ALA A 267 -9.60 -13.98 15.70
CA ALA A 267 -8.15 -13.97 15.66
C ALA A 267 -7.65 -12.95 14.62
N ALA A 268 -6.51 -12.37 14.86
CA ALA A 268 -5.76 -11.50 13.96
C ALA A 268 -4.31 -12.00 13.90
N ASP A 269 -3.74 -12.15 12.70
CA ASP A 269 -2.40 -12.67 12.46
C ASP A 269 -2.11 -13.97 13.24
N GLY A 270 -3.07 -14.91 13.16
CA GLY A 270 -2.99 -16.18 13.86
C GLY A 270 -3.25 -16.10 15.37
N GLN A 271 -3.23 -14.91 15.99
CA GLN A 271 -3.35 -14.73 17.42
C GLN A 271 -4.80 -14.48 17.86
N ARG A 272 -5.23 -15.19 18.92
CA ARG A 272 -6.60 -15.12 19.43
C ARG A 272 -6.92 -13.76 20.08
N VAL A 273 -8.08 -13.22 19.73
CA VAL A 273 -8.63 -12.00 20.33
C VAL A 273 -10.01 -12.25 20.94
N VAL A 274 -10.42 -11.36 21.84
CA VAL A 274 -11.81 -11.31 22.30
C VAL A 274 -12.68 -11.02 21.07
N PRO A 275 -13.75 -11.78 20.83
CA PRO A 275 -14.59 -11.59 19.66
C PRO A 275 -15.10 -10.14 19.50
N VAL A 276 -14.95 -9.59 18.30
CA VAL A 276 -15.43 -8.26 17.93
C VAL A 276 -16.32 -8.36 16.70
N ASP A 277 -17.57 -8.00 16.83
CA ASP A 277 -18.52 -8.02 15.71
C ASP A 277 -18.32 -6.81 14.80
N LYS A 278 -18.26 -7.07 13.50
CA LYS A 278 -18.14 -6.06 12.44
C LYS A 278 -19.07 -6.37 11.29
N ASP A 279 -19.81 -5.35 10.84
CA ASP A 279 -20.55 -5.43 9.58
C ASP A 279 -19.58 -5.31 8.39
N ARG A 280 -18.57 -4.47 8.54
CA ARG A 280 -17.49 -4.25 7.57
C ARG A 280 -16.20 -3.84 8.27
N PHE A 281 -15.06 -4.29 7.77
CA PHE A 281 -13.74 -3.83 8.22
C PHE A 281 -12.73 -3.88 7.08
N LEU A 282 -11.62 -3.15 7.23
CA LEU A 282 -10.50 -3.13 6.30
C LEU A 282 -9.46 -4.16 6.74
N ILE A 283 -9.02 -5.02 5.80
CA ILE A 283 -7.85 -5.89 5.96
C ILE A 283 -6.70 -5.31 5.14
N GLY A 284 -5.54 -5.20 5.76
CA GLY A 284 -4.31 -4.75 5.11
C GLY A 284 -3.57 -5.89 4.43
N VAL A 285 -2.71 -5.52 3.48
CA VAL A 285 -1.83 -6.49 2.81
C VAL A 285 -1.00 -7.26 3.82
N ALA A 286 -0.91 -8.57 3.63
CA ALA A 286 -0.21 -9.53 4.49
C ALA A 286 -0.84 -9.79 5.87
N GLU A 287 -1.97 -9.18 6.20
CA GLU A 287 -2.70 -9.51 7.42
C GLU A 287 -3.55 -10.78 7.27
N THR A 288 -3.85 -11.40 8.40
CA THR A 288 -4.82 -12.49 8.45
C THR A 288 -5.87 -12.23 9.53
N TYR A 289 -7.13 -12.55 9.21
CA TYR A 289 -8.23 -12.52 10.18
C TYR A 289 -9.02 -13.82 10.15
N ASP A 290 -9.26 -14.40 11.31
CA ASP A 290 -10.25 -15.46 11.45
C ASP A 290 -11.57 -14.83 11.95
N VAL A 291 -12.64 -15.05 11.21
CA VAL A 291 -13.97 -14.59 11.59
C VAL A 291 -14.93 -15.74 11.72
N LEU A 292 -15.87 -15.62 12.66
CA LEU A 292 -17.06 -16.48 12.71
C LEU A 292 -18.23 -15.75 12.10
N ILE A 293 -18.94 -16.46 11.24
CA ILE A 293 -20.25 -16.06 10.71
C ILE A 293 -21.29 -17.11 11.03
N THR A 294 -22.54 -16.68 11.18
CA THR A 294 -23.69 -17.60 11.27
C THR A 294 -24.47 -17.52 9.97
N MET A 295 -24.60 -18.65 9.30
CA MET A 295 -25.37 -18.71 8.06
C MET A 295 -26.84 -18.41 8.34
N PRO A 296 -27.44 -17.43 7.62
CA PRO A 296 -28.88 -17.18 7.73
C PRO A 296 -29.71 -18.38 7.23
N ALA A 297 -31.01 -18.16 7.02
CA ALA A 297 -31.91 -19.13 6.40
C ALA A 297 -31.43 -19.53 4.98
N HIS A 298 -32.24 -20.30 4.25
CA HIS A 298 -31.90 -20.74 2.90
C HIS A 298 -31.53 -19.61 1.97
N GLY A 299 -30.41 -19.75 1.29
CA GLY A 299 -29.87 -18.75 0.35
C GLY A 299 -28.38 -18.91 0.13
N SER A 300 -27.85 -18.14 -0.79
CA SER A 300 -26.41 -17.97 -1.04
C SER A 300 -26.04 -16.54 -0.73
N TYR A 301 -25.14 -16.34 0.21
CA TYR A 301 -24.77 -15.02 0.72
C TYR A 301 -23.34 -14.70 0.32
N GLU A 302 -23.12 -13.49 -0.17
CA GLU A 302 -21.82 -13.03 -0.59
C GLU A 302 -20.98 -12.58 0.60
N LEU A 303 -19.73 -13.06 0.70
CA LEU A 303 -18.65 -12.36 1.35
C LEU A 303 -17.92 -11.62 0.23
N ARG A 304 -17.95 -10.29 0.27
CA ARG A 304 -17.29 -9.44 -0.72
C ARG A 304 -16.02 -8.83 -0.14
N ALA A 305 -14.93 -8.90 -0.91
CA ALA A 305 -13.70 -8.20 -0.68
C ALA A 305 -13.59 -7.08 -1.71
N THR A 306 -13.93 -5.85 -1.33
CA THR A 306 -13.87 -4.67 -2.22
C THR A 306 -12.53 -4.00 -2.06
N ALA A 307 -11.81 -3.79 -3.16
CA ALA A 307 -10.55 -3.03 -3.18
C ALA A 307 -10.75 -1.64 -2.55
N HIS A 308 -9.81 -1.21 -1.73
CA HIS A 308 -9.92 0.02 -0.94
C HIS A 308 -10.09 1.27 -1.81
N ASP A 309 -9.49 1.29 -3.00
CA ASP A 309 -9.64 2.35 -3.99
C ASP A 309 -10.97 2.29 -4.78
N GLY A 310 -11.79 1.27 -4.53
CA GLY A 310 -13.07 1.08 -5.21
C GLY A 310 -12.95 0.65 -6.68
N SER A 311 -11.78 0.20 -7.14
CA SER A 311 -11.56 -0.22 -8.54
C SER A 311 -12.23 -1.54 -8.89
N GLY A 312 -12.47 -2.44 -7.89
CA GLY A 312 -13.12 -3.72 -8.10
C GLY A 312 -13.32 -4.53 -6.82
N TYR A 313 -13.66 -5.80 -6.97
CA TYR A 313 -13.87 -6.71 -5.83
C TYR A 313 -13.73 -8.18 -6.23
N ALA A 314 -13.49 -9.03 -5.23
CA ALA A 314 -13.63 -10.47 -5.33
C ALA A 314 -14.85 -10.93 -4.54
N SER A 315 -15.54 -12.01 -5.01
CA SER A 315 -16.75 -12.56 -4.40
C SER A 315 -16.56 -13.98 -3.91
N VAL A 316 -16.98 -14.25 -2.68
CA VAL A 316 -17.07 -15.61 -2.12
C VAL A 316 -18.52 -15.90 -1.74
N TRP A 317 -19.13 -16.87 -2.39
CA TRP A 317 -20.52 -17.27 -2.15
C TRP A 317 -20.60 -18.41 -1.14
N LEU A 318 -21.37 -18.19 -0.08
CA LEU A 318 -21.61 -19.17 0.97
C LEU A 318 -23.08 -19.63 0.95
N GLY A 319 -23.28 -20.94 0.87
CA GLY A 319 -24.60 -21.54 0.78
C GLY A 319 -25.08 -21.78 -0.65
N ALA A 320 -26.37 -22.08 -0.81
CA ALA A 320 -26.99 -22.39 -2.09
C ALA A 320 -28.41 -21.83 -2.18
N GLY A 321 -28.81 -21.37 -3.36
CA GLY A 321 -30.14 -20.83 -3.63
C GLY A 321 -30.11 -19.40 -4.13
N HIS A 322 -31.05 -18.58 -3.68
CA HIS A 322 -31.13 -17.16 -4.07
C HIS A 322 -29.90 -16.39 -3.58
N LYS A 323 -29.27 -15.67 -4.48
CA LYS A 323 -28.07 -14.86 -4.17
C LYS A 323 -28.42 -13.56 -3.46
N THR A 324 -27.82 -13.32 -2.30
CA THR A 324 -27.86 -12.05 -1.56
C THR A 324 -26.50 -11.40 -1.65
N TYR A 325 -26.46 -10.22 -2.21
CA TYR A 325 -25.22 -9.47 -2.48
C TYR A 325 -24.84 -8.57 -1.31
N ALA A 326 -23.56 -8.41 -1.07
CA ALA A 326 -23.04 -7.38 -0.21
C ALA A 326 -23.18 -5.99 -0.84
N THR A 327 -22.96 -4.95 -0.06
CA THR A 327 -23.16 -3.56 -0.49
C THR A 327 -22.12 -3.16 -1.55
N ASN A 328 -22.57 -2.50 -2.61
CA ASN A 328 -21.65 -1.85 -3.54
C ASN A 328 -21.10 -0.58 -2.89
N LEU A 329 -19.80 -0.53 -2.69
CA LEU A 329 -19.13 0.65 -2.20
C LEU A 329 -18.88 1.62 -3.36
N PRO A 330 -19.20 2.91 -3.19
CA PRO A 330 -18.85 3.91 -4.19
C PRO A 330 -17.33 4.16 -4.20
N LYS A 331 -16.81 4.69 -5.30
CA LYS A 331 -15.41 5.12 -5.37
C LYS A 331 -15.15 6.27 -4.38
N PRO A 332 -13.96 6.34 -3.78
CA PRO A 332 -13.58 7.43 -2.89
C PRO A 332 -13.55 8.78 -3.62
N ASN A 333 -13.82 9.85 -2.88
CA ASN A 333 -13.71 11.21 -3.38
C ASN A 333 -12.30 11.76 -3.12
N LEU A 334 -11.42 11.62 -4.09
CA LEU A 334 -10.02 12.02 -3.99
C LEU A 334 -9.79 13.55 -4.12
N TYR A 335 -10.85 14.34 -4.37
CA TYR A 335 -10.78 15.81 -4.40
C TYR A 335 -11.01 16.45 -3.03
N GLN A 336 -11.28 15.68 -1.99
CA GLN A 336 -11.48 16.24 -0.66
C GLN A 336 -10.15 16.79 -0.12
N GLY A 337 -10.15 18.07 0.24
CA GLY A 337 -8.97 18.75 0.76
C GLY A 337 -8.55 18.22 2.12
N MET A 338 -7.25 18.31 2.39
CA MET A 338 -6.59 17.81 3.59
C MET A 338 -6.63 18.77 4.78
N GLY A 339 -7.61 19.66 4.89
CA GLY A 339 -7.71 20.55 6.04
C GLY A 339 -7.02 21.90 5.83
N HIS A 340 -6.14 22.33 6.73
CA HIS A 340 -5.78 23.75 6.84
C HIS A 340 -4.76 24.18 5.78
N PHE A 341 -5.14 25.16 4.97
CA PHE A 341 -4.23 25.95 4.19
C PHE A 341 -3.36 26.80 5.12
N ASN A 342 -2.04 26.61 5.06
CA ASN A 342 -1.09 27.40 5.81
C ASN A 342 -0.20 28.18 4.84
N LEU A 343 -0.32 29.49 4.85
CA LEU A 343 0.45 30.37 3.98
C LEU A 343 1.97 30.28 4.24
N ALA A 344 2.38 29.98 5.49
CA ALA A 344 3.77 29.81 5.81
C ALA A 344 4.38 28.58 5.11
N ASP A 345 3.61 27.50 4.94
CA ASP A 345 4.06 26.29 4.26
C ASP A 345 4.22 26.52 2.75
N VAL A 346 3.38 27.40 2.16
CA VAL A 346 3.50 27.77 0.74
C VAL A 346 4.85 28.44 0.45
N PHE A 347 5.32 29.31 1.36
CA PHE A 347 6.56 30.05 1.18
C PHE A 347 7.79 29.41 1.85
N ALA A 348 7.63 28.29 2.52
CA ALA A 348 8.75 27.56 3.09
C ALA A 348 9.63 26.99 1.96
N LEU A 349 10.96 27.07 2.10
CA LEU A 349 11.91 26.50 1.13
C LEU A 349 11.78 24.97 1.06
N THR A 350 11.64 24.35 2.19
CA THR A 350 11.19 22.96 2.31
C THR A 350 9.89 23.01 3.06
N PRO A 351 8.72 22.89 2.40
CA PRO A 351 7.47 22.76 3.15
C PRO A 351 7.64 21.68 4.17
N ALA A 352 7.28 22.00 5.39
CA ALA A 352 7.46 21.15 6.56
C ALA A 352 7.22 19.70 6.19
N GLY A 353 8.27 18.93 6.34
CA GLY A 353 8.45 17.62 5.78
C GLY A 353 7.15 16.89 5.64
N SER A 354 6.91 16.42 4.49
CA SER A 354 5.69 15.79 4.07
C SER A 354 4.49 16.01 5.01
N MET A 355 3.58 16.85 4.62
CA MET A 355 2.25 16.97 5.25
C MET A 355 2.20 17.65 6.65
N GLY A 356 3.14 18.54 6.98
CA GLY A 356 3.13 19.29 8.25
C GLY A 356 3.69 18.53 9.46
N MET A 357 4.31 17.38 9.23
CA MET A 357 5.00 16.60 10.25
C MET A 357 6.51 16.84 10.18
N GLU A 358 6.94 17.96 10.67
CA GLU A 358 8.33 18.43 10.64
C GLU A 358 9.29 17.48 11.36
N ASP A 359 10.53 17.32 10.84
CA ASP A 359 11.59 16.56 11.51
C ASP A 359 11.81 17.04 12.95
N ALA A 360 11.74 18.35 13.18
CA ALA A 360 11.87 18.92 14.51
C ALA A 360 10.76 18.45 15.49
N LYS A 361 9.56 18.15 15.02
CA LYS A 361 8.49 17.55 15.85
C LYS A 361 8.76 16.08 16.12
N VAL A 362 9.26 15.36 15.13
CA VAL A 362 9.69 13.96 15.27
C VAL A 362 10.81 13.85 16.31
N ASP A 363 11.84 14.69 16.20
CA ASP A 363 13.00 14.69 17.10
C ASP A 363 12.60 14.99 18.54
N ARG A 364 11.66 15.90 18.75
CA ARG A 364 11.13 16.21 20.10
C ARG A 364 10.18 15.16 20.66
N GLY A 365 9.73 14.20 19.84
CA GLY A 365 8.73 13.20 20.22
C GLY A 365 7.30 13.73 20.31
N ASP A 366 7.01 14.88 19.69
CA ASP A 366 5.67 15.49 19.69
C ASP A 366 4.64 14.58 18.99
N LEU A 367 5.12 13.68 18.11
CA LEU A 367 4.31 12.77 17.29
C LEU A 367 4.32 11.32 17.79
N ASP A 368 4.88 11.03 18.95
CA ASP A 368 5.08 9.65 19.45
C ASP A 368 3.78 8.96 19.94
N LYS A 369 2.69 9.68 20.08
CA LYS A 369 1.43 9.10 20.56
C LYS A 369 0.67 8.39 19.44
N PRO A 370 0.18 7.16 19.66
CA PRO A 370 -0.66 6.48 18.69
C PRO A 370 -1.89 7.31 18.32
N GLY A 371 -2.16 7.38 17.01
CA GLY A 371 -3.31 8.08 16.46
C GLY A 371 -2.96 9.02 15.32
N MET A 372 -3.93 9.81 14.87
CA MET A 372 -3.73 10.78 13.79
C MET A 372 -2.81 11.91 14.26
N ALA A 373 -1.63 11.99 13.68
CA ALA A 373 -0.67 13.05 13.95
C ALA A 373 -1.01 14.32 13.14
N GLY A 374 -0.84 15.49 13.71
CA GLY A 374 -1.09 16.78 13.05
C GLY A 374 -2.53 17.29 13.08
N MET A 375 -3.48 16.58 13.69
CA MET A 375 -4.89 17.01 13.82
C MET A 375 -5.26 17.61 15.19
N GLU A 376 -4.30 17.98 16.02
CA GLU A 376 -4.58 18.58 17.35
C GLU A 376 -5.35 19.92 17.29
N GLY A 377 -5.67 20.46 16.10
CA GLY A 377 -6.52 21.64 15.88
C GLY A 377 -7.94 21.34 15.39
N MET A 378 -8.30 20.09 15.09
CA MET A 378 -9.60 19.75 14.48
C MET A 378 -10.68 19.33 15.49
N ASP A 379 -10.37 19.15 16.78
CA ASP A 379 -11.35 18.87 17.83
C ASP A 379 -12.31 20.05 18.11
N GLY A 380 -12.14 21.19 17.45
CA GLY A 380 -12.95 22.38 17.60
C GLY A 380 -14.16 22.52 16.64
N MET A 381 -14.31 21.65 15.64
CA MET A 381 -15.36 21.82 14.61
C MET A 381 -16.38 20.67 14.53
N GLY A 382 -16.83 20.14 15.64
CA GLY A 382 -17.88 19.15 15.52
C GLY A 382 -18.37 18.51 16.80
N HIS A 383 -18.79 19.28 17.76
CA HIS A 383 -19.87 18.93 18.71
C HIS A 383 -20.13 20.13 19.61
N GLY A 384 -21.18 20.89 19.28
CA GLY A 384 -21.81 21.78 20.25
C GLY A 384 -22.36 20.94 21.39
N ASN A 385 -21.53 20.65 22.39
CA ASN A 385 -21.95 20.18 23.68
C ASN A 385 -21.64 21.28 24.67
N THR A 386 -22.65 22.10 24.95
CA THR A 386 -22.67 23.04 26.03
C THR A 386 -22.46 22.30 27.36
N SER A 387 -21.24 22.27 27.86
CA SER A 387 -20.98 22.02 29.25
C SER A 387 -20.70 23.35 29.92
N HIS A 388 -21.66 23.78 30.74
CA HIS A 388 -21.53 24.94 31.64
C HIS A 388 -20.43 24.68 32.67
N PRO A 389 -19.59 25.67 32.97
CA PRO A 389 -18.81 25.65 34.20
C PRO A 389 -19.70 26.08 35.39
N SER A 390 -19.74 25.26 36.40
CA SER A 390 -20.31 25.60 37.70
C SER A 390 -19.46 26.66 38.42
N GLY A 391 -20.01 27.83 38.61
CA GLY A 391 -19.46 28.89 39.48
C GLY A 391 -20.60 29.61 40.14
N HIS A 392 -20.75 29.41 41.47
CA HIS A 392 -21.71 30.07 42.34
C HIS A 392 -21.50 31.56 42.40
N ALA A 393 -22.59 32.34 42.26
CA ALA A 393 -22.93 33.46 43.14
C ALA A 393 -24.35 33.94 42.79
N GLY A 394 -25.23 33.97 43.77
CA GLY A 394 -26.64 34.29 43.66
C GLY A 394 -26.94 35.78 43.46
N HIS A 395 -28.10 36.07 42.97
CA HIS A 395 -29.09 36.98 43.54
C HIS A 395 -30.41 36.93 42.77
N ASP A 396 -31.44 36.86 43.59
CA ASP A 396 -32.87 36.94 43.46
C ASP A 396 -33.41 38.03 42.53
N ARG A 397 -34.44 37.73 41.72
CA ARG A 397 -35.75 38.38 41.65
C ARG A 397 -36.53 38.00 40.41
N GLY A 398 -37.73 37.58 40.70
CA GLY A 398 -38.72 37.05 39.83
C GLY A 398 -39.33 37.99 38.82
N GLU A 399 -40.00 37.37 37.87
CA GLU A 399 -41.37 37.70 37.45
C GLU A 399 -41.91 36.66 36.47
N GLN A 400 -43.17 36.29 36.71
CA GLN A 400 -44.02 35.42 35.95
C GLN A 400 -44.45 36.08 34.64
N HIS A 401 -44.63 35.28 33.53
CA HIS A 401 -45.86 35.31 32.74
C HIS A 401 -45.94 34.14 31.73
N LYS A 402 -46.92 33.32 31.97
CA LYS A 402 -48.03 32.77 31.15
C LYS A 402 -47.75 32.07 29.85
N MET A 403 -48.21 30.83 29.89
CA MET A 403 -48.67 29.97 28.78
C MET A 403 -49.64 30.66 27.84
N THR A 404 -49.55 30.28 26.57
CA THR A 404 -50.75 30.03 25.72
C THR A 404 -50.50 28.91 24.76
N ASP A 405 -51.39 27.97 24.87
CA ASP A 405 -51.66 26.81 24.04
C ASP A 405 -52.45 27.22 22.79
N HIS A 406 -52.18 26.66 21.61
CA HIS A 406 -53.22 26.44 20.61
C HIS A 406 -52.86 25.34 19.63
N SER A 407 -53.58 24.29 19.78
CA SER A 407 -54.04 23.17 18.98
C SER A 407 -54.27 23.36 17.49
N GLN A 408 -54.02 22.26 16.78
CA GLN A 408 -54.76 21.59 15.69
C GLN A 408 -55.19 22.40 14.48
N HIS A 409 -54.80 21.89 13.28
CA HIS A 409 -55.74 21.59 12.24
C HIS A 409 -55.30 20.42 11.36
N GLN A 410 -56.21 19.49 11.18
CA GLN A 410 -56.24 18.35 10.27
C GLN A 410 -56.76 18.74 8.91
N MET A 411 -56.43 17.86 7.91
CA MET A 411 -57.17 17.48 6.72
C MET A 411 -56.98 18.26 5.42
N ALA A 412 -56.55 17.57 4.38
CA ALA A 412 -57.36 17.00 3.33
C ALA A 412 -56.53 16.26 2.25
N ARG A 413 -56.95 15.02 1.96
CA ARG A 413 -56.61 14.31 0.72
C ARG A 413 -57.57 14.76 -0.39
N PRO A 414 -57.19 14.67 -1.67
CA PRO A 414 -57.99 13.87 -2.56
C PRO A 414 -57.22 12.86 -3.45
N ASN A 415 -57.93 11.81 -3.77
CA ASN A 415 -57.60 10.69 -4.62
C ASN A 415 -57.41 11.09 -6.09
N GLY A 416 -56.50 10.36 -6.75
CA GLY A 416 -56.44 10.32 -8.22
C GLY A 416 -55.59 9.13 -8.67
N HIS A 417 -56.26 8.04 -9.06
CA HIS A 417 -55.65 6.85 -9.66
C HIS A 417 -54.99 7.21 -11.01
N GLN A 418 -53.71 6.86 -11.19
CA GLN A 418 -53.21 6.39 -12.48
C GLN A 418 -52.20 5.25 -12.24
N GLN A 419 -52.60 4.08 -12.73
CA GLN A 419 -51.74 2.90 -12.85
C GLN A 419 -50.69 3.20 -13.92
N HIS A 420 -49.42 3.25 -13.50
CA HIS A 420 -48.30 2.96 -14.38
C HIS A 420 -47.60 1.71 -13.90
N SER A 421 -47.73 0.65 -14.71
CA SER A 421 -46.95 -0.57 -14.62
C SER A 421 -45.47 -0.24 -14.72
N MET A 422 -44.76 -0.25 -13.59
CA MET A 422 -43.30 -0.32 -13.62
C MET A 422 -42.91 -1.77 -13.90
N ALA A 423 -42.47 -2.00 -15.12
CA ALA A 423 -41.66 -3.18 -15.43
C ALA A 423 -40.42 -3.12 -14.56
N MET A 424 -40.31 -4.05 -13.63
CA MET A 424 -39.06 -4.31 -12.93
C MET A 424 -38.03 -4.77 -13.98
N ALA A 425 -37.17 -3.89 -14.40
CA ALA A 425 -35.94 -4.27 -15.05
C ALA A 425 -35.08 -4.99 -14.01
N HIS A 426 -35.09 -6.33 -14.07
CA HIS A 426 -34.07 -7.13 -13.40
C HIS A 426 -32.72 -6.76 -14.02
N GLY A 427 -32.01 -5.82 -13.40
CA GLY A 427 -30.61 -5.58 -13.68
C GLY A 427 -29.85 -6.89 -13.42
N ARG A 428 -29.30 -7.48 -14.46
CA ARG A 428 -28.30 -8.53 -14.29
C ARG A 428 -27.19 -7.97 -13.40
N PRO A 429 -26.72 -8.72 -12.38
CA PRO A 429 -25.53 -8.33 -11.63
C PRO A 429 -24.41 -8.15 -12.65
N GLN A 430 -23.79 -6.98 -12.65
CA GLN A 430 -22.57 -6.79 -13.39
C GLN A 430 -21.52 -7.77 -12.82
N ALA A 431 -20.86 -8.48 -13.70
CA ALA A 431 -19.67 -9.24 -13.36
C ALA A 431 -18.68 -8.32 -12.63
N PRO A 432 -17.80 -8.86 -11.75
CA PRO A 432 -16.80 -8.06 -11.08
C PRO A 432 -16.13 -7.14 -12.10
N ALA A 433 -16.04 -5.87 -11.77
CA ALA A 433 -15.48 -4.88 -12.65
C ALA A 433 -14.10 -5.37 -13.08
N ARG A 434 -13.97 -5.75 -14.33
CA ARG A 434 -12.67 -6.04 -14.91
C ARG A 434 -11.91 -4.74 -14.91
N GLY A 435 -10.79 -4.69 -14.20
CA GLY A 435 -9.90 -3.54 -14.25
C GLY A 435 -9.56 -3.20 -15.69
N GLY A 436 -9.60 -1.94 -15.99
CA GLY A 436 -8.84 -1.20 -16.96
C GLY A 436 -8.97 -1.44 -18.41
N LYS A 437 -9.11 -2.46 -19.07
CA LYS A 437 -9.00 -2.51 -20.55
C LYS A 437 -10.24 -2.10 -21.38
N GLN A 438 -11.25 -1.48 -20.78
CA GLN A 438 -12.38 -0.90 -21.52
C GLN A 438 -12.09 0.48 -22.17
N PHE A 439 -10.89 0.99 -22.03
CA PHE A 439 -10.54 2.31 -22.55
C PHE A 439 -10.51 2.44 -24.07
N ALA A 440 -10.31 1.36 -24.80
CA ALA A 440 -10.21 1.43 -26.26
C ALA A 440 -11.50 1.86 -27.00
N ALA A 441 -12.65 1.93 -26.30
CA ALA A 441 -13.94 2.22 -26.94
C ALA A 441 -14.58 3.54 -26.56
N ASN A 442 -14.15 4.25 -25.51
CA ASN A 442 -14.78 5.49 -25.07
C ASN A 442 -13.83 6.67 -25.13
N PHE A 443 -13.77 7.33 -26.27
CA PHE A 443 -13.17 8.66 -26.42
C PHE A 443 -14.02 9.70 -25.67
N SER A 444 -13.94 9.76 -24.33
CA SER A 444 -14.56 10.83 -23.57
C SER A 444 -13.51 11.85 -23.17
N ILE A 445 -13.65 13.06 -23.67
CA ILE A 445 -12.80 14.20 -23.30
C ILE A 445 -12.93 14.52 -21.80
N LEU A 446 -14.07 14.18 -21.20
CA LEU A 446 -14.35 14.53 -19.79
C LEU A 446 -13.89 13.47 -18.78
N GLY A 447 -13.38 12.34 -19.23
CA GLY A 447 -13.00 11.23 -18.34
C GLY A 447 -14.19 10.56 -17.63
N PRO A 448 -13.95 9.50 -16.85
CA PRO A 448 -14.99 8.82 -16.09
C PRO A 448 -15.52 9.68 -14.93
N ASP A 449 -16.78 9.48 -14.57
CA ASP A 449 -17.37 10.12 -13.39
C ASP A 449 -16.78 9.53 -12.10
N ILE A 450 -16.27 10.40 -11.23
CA ILE A 450 -15.81 10.04 -9.89
C ILE A 450 -16.98 10.15 -8.93
N ALA A 451 -17.33 9.04 -8.26
CA ALA A 451 -18.36 9.03 -7.25
C ALA A 451 -17.89 9.71 -5.95
N SER A 452 -18.82 10.34 -5.24
CA SER A 452 -18.54 10.87 -3.91
C SER A 452 -18.93 9.84 -2.85
N ALA A 453 -17.98 9.46 -2.00
CA ALA A 453 -18.17 8.46 -0.95
C ALA A 453 -17.49 8.95 0.35
N PRO A 454 -18.24 9.61 1.24
CA PRO A 454 -17.68 10.14 2.49
C PRO A 454 -17.00 9.08 3.35
N GLU A 455 -17.55 7.85 3.40
CA GLU A 455 -16.99 6.73 4.15
C GLU A 455 -15.71 6.14 3.53
N LEU A 456 -15.44 6.45 2.28
CA LEU A 456 -14.22 6.09 1.55
C LEU A 456 -13.45 7.33 1.11
N ALA A 457 -13.73 8.47 1.72
CA ALA A 457 -13.01 9.70 1.44
C ALA A 457 -11.52 9.51 1.67
N VAL A 458 -10.75 10.48 1.23
CA VAL A 458 -9.30 10.47 1.32
C VAL A 458 -8.84 9.95 2.68
N ASP A 459 -7.93 9.01 2.67
CA ASP A 459 -7.43 8.38 3.88
C ASP A 459 -6.88 9.37 4.88
N GLY A 460 -7.19 9.13 6.15
CA GLY A 460 -6.88 10.06 7.23
C GLY A 460 -7.82 11.27 7.32
N MET A 461 -8.76 11.44 6.38
CA MET A 461 -9.62 12.62 6.29
C MET A 461 -11.04 12.40 6.83
N ASP A 462 -11.60 11.21 6.71
CA ASP A 462 -12.92 10.88 7.28
C ASP A 462 -12.77 9.84 8.40
N PRO A 463 -12.88 10.25 9.67
CA PRO A 463 -12.77 9.34 10.81
C PRO A 463 -13.90 8.32 10.91
N ARG A 464 -14.98 8.48 10.12
CA ARG A 464 -16.14 7.57 10.12
C ARG A 464 -15.97 6.41 9.15
N ARG A 465 -14.97 6.45 8.25
CA ARG A 465 -14.74 5.37 7.32
C ARG A 465 -14.35 4.09 8.07
N PRO A 466 -14.72 2.89 7.55
CA PRO A 466 -14.22 1.65 8.10
C PRO A 466 -12.71 1.57 7.93
N LEU A 467 -12.02 1.39 9.04
CA LEU A 467 -10.57 1.20 9.11
C LEU A 467 -10.27 -0.24 9.55
N THR A 468 -8.97 -0.54 9.62
CA THR A 468 -8.48 -1.71 10.32
C THR A 468 -9.02 -1.73 11.75
N PRO A 469 -9.41 -2.90 12.28
CA PRO A 469 -10.13 -2.99 13.56
C PRO A 469 -9.24 -2.83 14.80
N TYR A 470 -8.02 -2.36 14.69
CA TYR A 470 -6.98 -2.41 15.74
C TYR A 470 -7.42 -1.84 17.08
N LYS A 471 -8.14 -0.71 17.10
CA LYS A 471 -8.60 -0.07 18.34
C LYS A 471 -9.43 -1.00 19.23
N GLU A 472 -10.17 -1.92 18.62
CA GLU A 472 -11.12 -2.80 19.28
C GLU A 472 -10.52 -4.17 19.59
N LEU A 473 -9.43 -4.54 18.90
CA LEU A 473 -8.78 -5.83 19.13
C LEU A 473 -8.19 -5.90 20.54
N ARG A 474 -8.54 -6.96 21.26
CA ARG A 474 -8.05 -7.26 22.58
C ARG A 474 -7.61 -8.72 22.64
N ALA A 475 -6.38 -8.98 23.02
CA ALA A 475 -5.88 -10.34 23.21
C ALA A 475 -6.66 -11.08 24.31
N LEU A 476 -6.84 -12.40 24.16
CA LEU A 476 -7.47 -13.23 25.17
C LEU A 476 -6.60 -13.42 26.43
N ARG A 477 -5.28 -13.33 26.26
CA ARG A 477 -4.29 -13.48 27.33
C ARG A 477 -3.47 -12.21 27.44
N LYS A 478 -2.84 -12.00 28.61
CA LYS A 478 -1.89 -10.90 28.76
C LYS A 478 -0.74 -11.08 27.78
N THR A 479 -0.45 -10.01 27.09
CA THR A 479 0.66 -9.88 26.12
C THR A 479 1.70 -8.89 26.60
N ALA A 480 1.55 -8.37 27.82
CA ALA A 480 2.52 -7.48 28.42
C ALA A 480 3.89 -8.15 28.40
N LEU A 481 4.85 -7.46 27.83
CA LEU A 481 6.22 -7.91 27.72
C LEU A 481 6.81 -7.98 29.12
N ALA A 482 7.49 -9.06 29.42
CA ALA A 482 7.78 -9.50 30.78
C ALA A 482 8.46 -8.43 31.65
N GLY A 483 7.70 -7.91 32.62
CA GLY A 483 8.16 -7.28 33.85
C GLY A 483 8.94 -5.97 33.70
N GLU A 484 8.70 -5.06 34.63
CA GLU A 484 9.33 -3.74 34.82
C GLU A 484 10.88 -3.70 34.81
N ALA A 485 11.54 -4.86 34.58
CA ALA A 485 12.99 -5.01 34.68
C ALA A 485 13.75 -5.02 33.34
N LYS A 486 13.05 -5.11 32.18
CA LYS A 486 13.73 -5.11 30.88
C LYS A 486 13.95 -3.67 30.39
N PRO A 487 15.14 -3.35 29.86
CA PRO A 487 15.35 -2.07 29.21
C PRO A 487 14.47 -1.95 27.96
N VAL A 488 13.89 -0.79 27.76
CA VAL A 488 13.10 -0.47 26.57
C VAL A 488 13.96 0.37 25.64
N ARG A 489 14.14 -0.09 24.40
CA ARG A 489 14.80 0.65 23.33
C ARG A 489 13.73 1.25 22.42
N GLU A 490 13.63 2.57 22.42
CA GLU A 490 12.73 3.30 21.52
C GLU A 490 13.44 3.63 20.20
N ILE A 491 12.79 3.32 19.10
CA ILE A 491 13.28 3.54 17.73
C ILE A 491 12.17 4.27 16.98
N ARG A 492 12.44 5.53 16.59
CA ARG A 492 11.52 6.32 15.76
C ARG A 492 11.80 6.08 14.30
N LEU A 493 10.75 5.80 13.53
CA LEU A 493 10.81 5.53 12.11
C LEU A 493 9.77 6.41 11.40
N THR A 494 10.23 7.38 10.63
CA THR A 494 9.35 8.09 9.71
C THR A 494 9.18 7.26 8.44
N LEU A 495 7.95 7.16 7.97
CA LEU A 495 7.60 6.55 6.71
C LEU A 495 7.39 7.69 5.71
N ASP A 496 8.26 7.77 4.71
CA ASP A 496 8.32 8.86 3.75
C ASP A 496 8.30 8.31 2.32
N GLY A 497 7.90 9.15 1.36
CA GLY A 497 7.86 8.77 -0.05
C GLY A 497 7.87 9.95 -1.00
N ASP A 498 8.35 9.69 -2.19
CA ASP A 498 8.25 10.55 -3.36
C ASP A 498 7.53 9.76 -4.46
N MET A 499 6.28 10.14 -4.75
CA MET A 499 5.46 9.44 -5.73
C MET A 499 5.87 9.74 -7.18
N GLU A 500 6.49 10.89 -7.44
CA GLU A 500 6.94 11.26 -8.79
C GLU A 500 8.14 10.42 -9.24
N ARG A 501 9.08 10.18 -8.31
CA ARG A 501 10.23 9.29 -8.55
C ARG A 501 10.00 7.87 -8.06
N TYR A 502 8.89 7.64 -7.41
CA TYR A 502 8.50 6.38 -6.78
C TYR A 502 9.61 5.81 -5.89
N ILE A 503 10.09 6.65 -4.95
CA ILE A 503 11.09 6.30 -3.94
C ILE A 503 10.43 6.29 -2.58
N TRP A 504 10.54 5.17 -1.86
CA TRP A 504 9.93 4.96 -0.56
C TRP A 504 11.00 4.74 0.50
N THR A 505 10.88 5.43 1.62
CA THR A 505 11.98 5.52 2.59
C THR A 505 11.50 5.32 4.02
N LEU A 506 12.43 4.89 4.88
CA LEU A 506 12.33 4.97 6.32
C LEU A 506 13.42 5.96 6.80
N ASN A 507 13.02 6.98 7.58
CA ASN A 507 13.93 8.04 8.02
C ASN A 507 14.70 8.69 6.84
N ASN A 508 13.99 9.02 5.75
CA ASN A 508 14.53 9.65 4.53
C ASN A 508 15.67 8.86 3.83
N LYS A 509 15.78 7.56 4.09
CA LYS A 509 16.75 6.65 3.47
C LYS A 509 16.06 5.43 2.91
N THR A 510 16.49 5.00 1.74
CA THR A 510 16.14 3.68 1.20
C THR A 510 16.93 2.57 1.89
N LEU A 511 16.57 1.30 1.63
CA LEU A 511 17.36 0.18 2.12
C LEU A 511 18.82 0.24 1.66
N ALA A 512 19.05 0.67 0.41
CA ALA A 512 20.39 0.78 -0.16
C ALA A 512 21.29 1.82 0.54
N GLU A 513 20.70 2.83 1.19
CA GLU A 513 21.40 3.94 1.86
C GLU A 513 21.49 3.77 3.37
N SER A 514 20.81 2.77 3.93
CA SER A 514 20.58 2.71 5.37
C SER A 514 21.48 1.74 6.09
N ASP A 515 21.80 2.09 7.33
CA ASP A 515 22.32 1.14 8.29
C ASP A 515 21.18 0.23 8.83
N SER A 516 21.57 -0.92 9.38
CA SER A 516 20.66 -1.81 10.08
C SER A 516 20.17 -1.21 11.41
N ILE A 517 19.00 -1.65 11.86
CA ILE A 517 18.47 -1.34 13.19
C ILE A 517 19.06 -2.34 14.18
N GLN A 518 19.97 -1.86 15.02
CA GLN A 518 20.65 -2.70 16.02
C GLN A 518 19.80 -2.85 17.28
N ILE A 519 19.51 -4.10 17.70
CA ILE A 519 18.83 -4.42 18.94
C ILE A 519 19.64 -5.45 19.76
N LYS A 520 19.28 -5.59 21.04
CA LYS A 520 19.95 -6.54 21.95
C LYS A 520 19.01 -7.59 22.46
N GLU A 521 19.47 -8.83 22.52
CA GLU A 521 18.71 -9.89 23.15
C GLU A 521 18.38 -9.54 24.60
N GLY A 522 17.13 -9.73 25.00
CA GLY A 522 16.62 -9.47 26.35
C GLY A 522 16.09 -8.05 26.58
N GLU A 523 16.17 -7.14 25.62
CA GLU A 523 15.47 -5.85 25.72
C GLU A 523 14.06 -5.91 25.10
N VAL A 524 13.27 -4.89 25.35
CA VAL A 524 12.01 -4.62 24.64
C VAL A 524 12.30 -3.57 23.58
N ALA A 525 12.11 -3.93 22.32
CA ALA A 525 12.16 -2.96 21.24
C ALA A 525 10.76 -2.34 21.03
N ARG A 526 10.72 -1.00 21.04
CA ARG A 526 9.53 -0.21 20.75
C ARG A 526 9.77 0.60 19.48
N PHE A 527 9.02 0.28 18.41
CA PHE A 527 9.05 1.05 17.19
C PHE A 527 7.90 2.05 17.18
N ILE A 528 8.24 3.31 17.00
CA ILE A 528 7.30 4.42 16.84
C ILE A 528 7.32 4.79 15.36
N MET A 529 6.33 4.33 14.63
CA MET A 529 6.21 4.50 13.19
C MET A 529 5.32 5.68 12.88
N ILE A 530 5.88 6.72 12.27
CA ILE A 530 5.22 7.98 11.96
C ILE A 530 5.07 8.06 10.44
N ASN A 531 3.87 7.83 9.94
CA ASN A 531 3.56 7.92 8.53
C ASN A 531 3.35 9.36 8.10
N ARG A 532 4.28 9.88 7.30
CA ARG A 532 4.26 11.24 6.74
C ARG A 532 3.82 11.24 5.27
N THR A 533 3.13 10.21 4.84
CA THR A 533 2.59 10.07 3.49
C THR A 533 1.07 9.98 3.49
N MET A 534 0.48 10.06 2.32
CA MET A 534 -0.96 9.90 2.11
C MET A 534 -1.38 8.47 1.84
N MET A 535 -0.46 7.53 1.89
CA MET A 535 -0.71 6.13 1.64
C MET A 535 -0.65 5.30 2.92
N HIS A 536 -1.38 4.21 2.93
CA HIS A 536 -1.26 3.16 3.94
C HIS A 536 0.05 2.40 3.78
N HIS A 537 0.68 2.03 4.89
CA HIS A 537 1.88 1.21 4.87
C HIS A 537 1.73 0.02 5.83
N PRO A 538 1.48 -1.20 5.31
CA PRO A 538 1.43 -2.41 6.13
C PRO A 538 2.87 -2.80 6.49
N MET A 539 3.28 -2.51 7.72
CA MET A 539 4.64 -2.76 8.19
C MET A 539 4.74 -4.16 8.80
N HIS A 540 5.65 -4.96 8.26
CA HIS A 540 5.89 -6.34 8.67
C HIS A 540 7.28 -6.50 9.28
N LEU A 541 7.35 -7.23 10.40
CA LEU A 541 8.59 -7.65 11.05
C LEU A 541 8.70 -9.18 11.01
N HIS A 542 9.75 -9.67 10.38
CA HIS A 542 10.08 -11.09 10.33
C HIS A 542 10.49 -11.63 11.71
N GLY A 543 10.26 -12.92 11.93
CA GLY A 543 10.73 -13.66 13.11
C GLY A 543 10.11 -13.27 14.45
N HIS A 544 9.20 -12.29 14.49
CA HIS A 544 8.61 -11.79 15.73
C HIS A 544 7.11 -11.61 15.64
N PHE A 545 6.43 -11.80 16.78
CA PHE A 545 5.17 -11.15 17.06
C PHE A 545 5.41 -9.89 17.88
N PHE A 546 4.74 -8.82 17.52
CA PHE A 546 4.76 -7.58 18.26
C PHE A 546 3.37 -7.23 18.81
N ARG A 547 3.34 -6.52 19.92
CA ARG A 547 2.13 -5.92 20.47
C ARG A 547 1.82 -4.62 19.73
N VAL A 548 0.58 -4.43 19.30
CA VAL A 548 0.12 -3.14 18.79
C VAL A 548 -0.39 -2.31 19.96
N VAL A 549 0.25 -1.18 20.24
CA VAL A 549 -0.14 -0.29 21.34
C VAL A 549 -1.42 0.45 20.98
N ASN A 550 -2.57 -0.13 21.35
CA ASN A 550 -3.91 0.31 20.91
C ASN A 550 -4.82 0.80 22.05
N GLY A 551 -4.26 1.05 23.25
CA GLY A 551 -5.03 1.46 24.43
C GLY A 551 -5.62 0.30 25.26
N GLN A 552 -5.43 -0.97 24.87
CA GLN A 552 -5.89 -2.15 25.62
C GLN A 552 -4.93 -2.57 26.75
N GLY A 553 -3.86 -1.81 26.99
CA GLY A 553 -2.88 -2.05 28.05
C GLY A 553 -2.25 -3.42 27.95
N ASP A 554 -2.23 -4.18 29.05
CA ASP A 554 -1.66 -5.56 29.10
C ASP A 554 -2.24 -6.55 28.09
N TYR A 555 -3.36 -6.23 27.46
CA TYR A 555 -4.09 -7.08 26.53
C TYR A 555 -4.05 -6.56 25.11
N SER A 556 -3.09 -5.70 24.78
CA SER A 556 -2.87 -5.26 23.40
C SER A 556 -2.67 -6.47 22.47
N PRO A 557 -3.25 -6.49 21.25
CA PRO A 557 -3.18 -7.65 20.37
C PRO A 557 -1.74 -7.88 19.89
N LEU A 558 -1.40 -9.15 19.71
CA LEU A 558 -0.17 -9.56 19.02
C LEU A 558 -0.45 -9.67 17.54
N LYS A 559 0.44 -9.13 16.72
CA LYS A 559 0.42 -9.18 15.26
C LYS A 559 1.84 -9.35 14.72
N HIS A 560 1.96 -9.72 13.45
CA HIS A 560 3.24 -9.71 12.72
C HIS A 560 3.25 -8.66 11.61
N THR A 561 2.08 -8.14 11.22
CA THR A 561 1.90 -7.06 10.25
C THR A 561 0.94 -6.03 10.81
N VAL A 562 1.23 -4.76 10.66
CA VAL A 562 0.35 -3.68 11.11
C VAL A 562 0.32 -2.54 10.12
N ASP A 563 -0.88 -2.09 9.79
CA ASP A 563 -1.05 -0.89 8.98
C ASP A 563 -0.67 0.38 9.75
N VAL A 564 0.11 1.22 9.11
CA VAL A 564 0.35 2.60 9.55
C VAL A 564 -0.42 3.51 8.60
N ALA A 565 -1.63 3.90 9.04
CA ALA A 565 -2.53 4.70 8.23
C ALA A 565 -1.92 6.06 7.87
N PRO A 566 -2.36 6.70 6.77
CA PRO A 566 -1.88 8.01 6.35
C PRO A 566 -1.91 9.02 7.48
N MET A 567 -0.86 9.85 7.61
CA MET A 567 -0.77 10.93 8.59
C MET A 567 -0.99 10.48 10.04
N SER A 568 -0.58 9.26 10.37
CA SER A 568 -0.79 8.68 11.70
C SER A 568 0.48 8.09 12.29
N THR A 569 0.44 7.89 13.61
CA THR A 569 1.48 7.17 14.34
C THR A 569 0.95 5.84 14.83
N THR A 570 1.66 4.76 14.51
CA THR A 570 1.44 3.42 15.05
C THR A 570 2.64 3.01 15.89
N VAL A 571 2.39 2.52 17.09
CA VAL A 571 3.44 2.06 18.02
C VAL A 571 3.33 0.56 18.20
N ILE A 572 4.44 -0.13 18.02
CA ILE A 572 4.56 -1.56 18.28
C ILE A 572 5.68 -1.84 19.31
N GLU A 573 5.53 -2.94 20.03
CA GLU A 573 6.52 -3.42 21.01
C GLU A 573 6.72 -4.91 20.87
N PHE A 574 7.95 -5.36 20.95
CA PHE A 574 8.27 -6.79 20.96
C PHE A 574 9.45 -7.11 21.89
N ASP A 575 9.45 -8.32 22.43
CA ASP A 575 10.60 -8.86 23.13
C ASP A 575 11.69 -9.22 22.13
N ALA A 576 12.89 -8.71 22.32
CA ALA A 576 14.06 -9.12 21.55
C ALA A 576 14.56 -10.49 22.09
N ASN A 577 13.93 -11.57 21.62
CA ASN A 577 14.17 -12.95 22.10
C ASN A 577 14.35 -13.98 20.98
N GLU A 578 14.36 -13.54 19.74
CA GLU A 578 14.60 -14.37 18.55
C GLU A 578 15.88 -13.86 17.87
N ALA A 579 17.05 -14.22 18.42
CA ALA A 579 18.34 -13.77 17.90
C ALA A 579 18.50 -14.12 16.41
N GLY A 580 18.76 -13.11 15.57
CA GLY A 580 18.83 -13.26 14.12
C GLY A 580 19.01 -11.91 13.41
N ASP A 581 19.10 -11.97 12.09
CA ASP A 581 18.94 -10.83 11.21
C ASP A 581 17.57 -10.92 10.54
N TRP A 582 16.72 -9.95 10.82
CA TRP A 582 15.32 -9.98 10.42
C TRP A 582 14.95 -8.83 9.50
N PHE A 583 14.15 -9.10 8.47
CA PHE A 583 13.68 -8.07 7.60
C PHE A 583 12.52 -7.30 8.26
N PHE A 584 12.54 -5.99 8.15
CA PHE A 584 11.45 -5.09 8.54
C PHE A 584 11.12 -4.19 7.34
N HIS A 585 9.90 -4.29 6.83
CA HIS A 585 9.57 -3.62 5.58
C HIS A 585 8.09 -3.28 5.45
N CYS A 586 7.78 -2.33 4.58
CA CYS A 586 6.43 -2.13 4.06
C CYS A 586 6.05 -3.33 3.20
N HIS A 587 4.87 -3.91 3.41
CA HIS A 587 4.43 -5.08 2.64
C HIS A 587 3.72 -4.73 1.33
N LEU A 588 3.54 -3.44 0.99
CA LEU A 588 3.26 -3.07 -0.39
C LEU A 588 4.50 -3.42 -1.22
N LEU A 589 4.36 -4.38 -2.12
CA LEU A 589 5.49 -5.01 -2.83
C LEU A 589 6.38 -3.98 -3.54
N TYR A 590 5.77 -3.01 -4.22
CA TYR A 590 6.51 -2.00 -4.97
C TYR A 590 7.13 -0.93 -4.07
N HIS A 591 6.53 -0.62 -2.90
CA HIS A 591 7.16 0.24 -1.87
C HIS A 591 8.41 -0.41 -1.28
N MET A 592 8.32 -1.71 -0.92
CA MET A 592 9.46 -2.47 -0.45
C MET A 592 10.58 -2.48 -1.49
N LYS A 593 10.26 -2.78 -2.75
CA LYS A 593 11.25 -2.82 -3.86
C LYS A 593 11.82 -1.45 -4.21
N SER A 594 11.10 -0.38 -3.86
CA SER A 594 11.55 1.00 -4.05
C SER A 594 12.23 1.61 -2.81
N GLY A 595 12.51 0.79 -1.77
CA GLY A 595 13.42 1.16 -0.69
C GLY A 595 12.86 1.16 0.73
N MET A 596 11.53 0.97 0.95
CA MET A 596 10.90 1.03 2.29
C MET A 596 11.16 -0.25 3.10
N ALA A 597 12.39 -0.46 3.49
CA ALA A 597 12.81 -1.62 4.26
C ALA A 597 14.06 -1.33 5.11
N ARG A 598 14.27 -2.18 6.14
CA ARG A 598 15.45 -2.22 7.01
C ARG A 598 15.77 -3.65 7.40
N VAL A 599 17.00 -3.89 7.82
CA VAL A 599 17.39 -5.11 8.53
C VAL A 599 17.44 -4.80 10.02
N VAL A 600 16.75 -5.59 10.83
CA VAL A 600 16.86 -5.57 12.29
C VAL A 600 17.89 -6.64 12.67
N GLU A 601 19.02 -6.23 13.24
CA GLU A 601 20.14 -7.08 13.57
C GLU A 601 20.32 -7.20 15.08
N TYR A 602 20.48 -8.42 15.54
CA TYR A 602 20.85 -8.69 16.93
C TYR A 602 22.37 -8.62 17.11
N ASP A 603 22.83 -7.90 18.12
CA ASP A 603 24.26 -7.67 18.39
C ASP A 603 25.05 -8.96 18.72
N ASN A 604 24.36 -10.03 19.06
CA ASN A 604 24.92 -11.35 19.38
C ASN A 604 24.72 -12.40 18.27
N PHE A 605 24.21 -12.04 17.10
CA PHE A 605 23.99 -12.95 15.98
C PHE A 605 25.02 -12.77 14.87
N ASN A 606 25.39 -13.87 14.21
CA ASN A 606 26.24 -13.86 13.03
C ASN A 606 25.64 -14.80 11.97
N PRO A 607 25.20 -14.30 10.83
CA PRO A 607 24.48 -15.08 9.82
C PRO A 607 25.36 -16.11 9.07
N GLY A 608 26.65 -16.16 9.34
CA GLY A 608 27.56 -17.08 8.72
C GLY A 608 28.14 -16.60 7.36
N PRO A 609 29.21 -17.27 6.87
CA PRO A 609 29.99 -16.77 5.74
C PRO A 609 29.23 -16.81 4.39
N GLU A 610 28.34 -17.78 4.20
CA GLU A 610 27.57 -17.90 2.94
C GLU A 610 26.60 -16.73 2.77
N VAL A 611 25.89 -16.35 3.82
CA VAL A 611 24.98 -15.21 3.83
C VAL A 611 25.75 -13.91 3.70
N MET A 612 26.86 -13.77 4.43
CA MET A 612 27.71 -12.58 4.36
C MET A 612 28.30 -12.35 2.97
N ALA A 613 28.55 -13.41 2.21
CA ALA A 613 29.02 -13.31 0.84
C ALA A 613 27.99 -12.72 -0.13
N VAL A 614 26.69 -12.95 0.12
CA VAL A 614 25.59 -12.45 -0.72
C VAL A 614 24.92 -11.20 -0.15
N ARG A 615 25.13 -10.86 1.11
CA ARG A 615 24.55 -9.69 1.81
C ARG A 615 24.69 -8.37 1.02
N PRO A 616 25.80 -8.04 0.33
CA PRO A 616 25.92 -6.83 -0.46
C PRO A 616 24.89 -6.70 -1.59
N ASN A 617 24.31 -7.83 -2.05
CA ASN A 617 23.27 -7.78 -3.08
C ASN A 617 21.96 -7.16 -2.56
N LEU A 618 21.71 -7.23 -1.25
CA LEU A 618 20.55 -6.62 -0.62
C LEU A 618 20.55 -5.09 -0.74
N TYR A 619 21.72 -4.49 -0.67
CA TYR A 619 21.92 -3.03 -0.65
C TYR A 619 22.22 -2.45 -2.02
N LYS A 620 22.01 -3.22 -3.11
CA LYS A 620 22.15 -2.68 -4.47
C LYS A 620 21.06 -1.65 -4.73
N ASP A 621 21.46 -0.55 -5.36
CA ASP A 621 20.59 0.52 -5.84
C ASP A 621 20.48 0.40 -7.36
N PRO A 622 19.43 -0.21 -7.90
CA PRO A 622 19.32 -0.48 -9.33
C PRO A 622 19.05 0.79 -10.13
N TRP A 623 19.57 0.83 -11.36
CA TRP A 623 19.28 1.86 -12.32
C TRP A 623 18.05 1.49 -13.15
N TYR A 624 17.19 2.49 -13.38
CA TYR A 624 16.01 2.41 -14.23
C TYR A 624 16.18 3.35 -15.41
N PHE A 625 15.63 2.94 -16.57
CA PHE A 625 15.75 3.66 -17.83
C PHE A 625 14.36 3.95 -18.37
N TRP A 626 14.13 5.18 -18.79
CA TRP A 626 12.94 5.60 -19.54
C TRP A 626 13.26 6.77 -20.45
N GLY A 627 12.31 7.15 -21.31
CA GLY A 627 12.44 8.31 -22.15
C GLY A 627 11.09 8.75 -22.70
N GLU A 628 11.06 9.99 -23.12
CA GLU A 628 9.94 10.63 -23.83
C GLU A 628 10.48 11.30 -25.07
N VAL A 629 9.73 11.20 -26.16
CA VAL A 629 10.10 11.81 -27.45
C VAL A 629 8.84 12.36 -28.08
N ASP A 630 8.83 13.66 -28.36
CA ASP A 630 7.81 14.36 -29.11
C ASP A 630 8.26 14.52 -30.57
N LEU A 631 7.46 13.97 -31.48
CA LEU A 631 7.64 14.11 -32.92
C LEU A 631 6.50 14.97 -33.46
N LEU A 632 6.79 16.24 -33.67
CA LEU A 632 5.83 17.24 -34.08
C LEU A 632 6.11 17.72 -35.50
N SER A 633 5.13 18.39 -36.14
CA SER A 633 5.26 18.86 -37.51
C SER A 633 6.33 19.95 -37.70
N GLN A 634 6.61 20.72 -36.66
CA GLN A 634 7.51 21.88 -36.68
C GLN A 634 8.84 21.64 -35.93
N MET A 635 8.88 20.69 -35.01
CA MET A 635 10.01 20.44 -34.15
C MET A 635 10.04 19.02 -33.61
N THR A 636 11.13 18.62 -32.97
CA THR A 636 11.23 17.44 -32.12
C THR A 636 11.87 17.82 -30.80
N GLU A 637 11.38 17.27 -29.72
CA GLU A 637 11.98 17.38 -28.40
C GLU A 637 11.98 16.03 -27.70
N GLY A 638 12.81 15.87 -26.70
CA GLY A 638 12.79 14.62 -25.94
C GLY A 638 13.82 14.56 -24.84
N ILE A 639 13.61 13.55 -23.98
CA ILE A 639 14.50 13.24 -22.86
C ILE A 639 14.74 11.73 -22.80
N LEU A 640 16.00 11.37 -22.60
CA LEU A 640 16.41 10.02 -22.19
C LEU A 640 16.95 10.09 -20.77
N MET A 641 16.48 9.22 -19.89
CA MET A 641 16.79 9.28 -18.49
C MET A 641 17.21 7.92 -17.93
N ALA A 642 18.27 7.94 -17.12
CA ALA A 642 18.69 6.84 -16.28
C ALA A 642 18.76 7.30 -14.84
N SER A 643 18.09 6.64 -13.90
CA SER A 643 18.14 7.03 -12.50
C SER A 643 18.15 5.85 -11.53
N ASN A 644 18.76 6.11 -10.38
CA ASN A 644 18.62 5.30 -9.17
C ASN A 644 18.07 6.18 -8.02
N THR A 645 18.27 5.81 -6.77
CA THR A 645 17.74 6.56 -5.62
C THR A 645 18.17 8.03 -5.62
N ARG A 646 19.45 8.34 -5.88
CA ARG A 646 19.99 9.71 -5.75
C ARG A 646 20.51 10.31 -7.04
N HIS A 647 20.91 9.49 -7.98
CA HIS A 647 21.54 9.96 -9.20
C HIS A 647 20.60 9.85 -10.38
N ILE A 648 20.57 10.90 -11.21
CA ILE A 648 19.86 10.94 -12.48
C ILE A 648 20.89 11.34 -13.53
N ILE A 649 20.93 10.63 -14.64
CA ILE A 649 21.64 11.00 -15.84
C ILE A 649 20.59 11.22 -16.91
N SER A 650 20.52 12.43 -17.44
CA SER A 650 19.59 12.76 -18.53
C SER A 650 20.33 13.29 -19.75
N ALA A 651 19.76 13.00 -20.92
CA ALA A 651 20.09 13.61 -22.18
C ALA A 651 18.81 14.20 -22.76
N GLU A 652 18.75 15.50 -22.86
CA GLU A 652 17.62 16.27 -23.38
C GLU A 652 18.00 16.89 -24.70
N TRP A 653 17.05 17.04 -25.60
CA TRP A 653 17.27 17.71 -26.87
C TRP A 653 15.98 18.40 -27.35
N GLN A 654 16.17 19.48 -28.06
CA GLN A 654 15.15 20.18 -28.80
C GLN A 654 15.71 20.53 -30.18
N GLY A 655 14.90 20.47 -31.23
CA GLY A 655 15.30 20.89 -32.57
C GLY A 655 14.12 21.22 -33.44
N GLY A 656 14.16 22.35 -34.12
CA GLY A 656 13.08 22.87 -34.93
C GLY A 656 13.47 23.21 -36.35
N TRP A 657 12.49 23.25 -37.26
CA TRP A 657 12.68 23.51 -38.70
C TRP A 657 11.57 24.33 -39.34
N GLN A 658 10.67 24.91 -38.54
CA GLN A 658 9.63 25.79 -39.01
C GLN A 658 9.78 27.18 -38.39
N ASP A 659 9.49 28.22 -39.16
CA ASP A 659 9.58 29.62 -38.74
C ASP A 659 11.00 30.12 -38.39
N VAL A 660 12.02 29.35 -38.75
CA VAL A 660 13.45 29.65 -38.59
C VAL A 660 14.12 29.75 -39.97
N ASP A 661 15.19 30.53 -40.10
CA ASP A 661 15.93 30.65 -41.35
C ASP A 661 16.70 29.36 -41.69
N GLU A 662 17.21 28.68 -40.67
CA GLU A 662 17.87 27.37 -40.75
C GLU A 662 17.38 26.44 -39.62
N ASN A 663 17.55 25.13 -39.75
CA ASN A 663 17.19 24.20 -38.69
C ASN A 663 18.11 24.42 -37.50
N GLU A 664 17.52 24.68 -36.35
CA GLU A 664 18.21 24.92 -35.10
C GLU A 664 18.04 23.73 -34.15
N TRP A 665 19.05 23.45 -33.34
CA TRP A 665 18.97 22.41 -32.33
C TRP A 665 19.82 22.74 -31.11
N GLU A 666 19.35 22.28 -29.96
CA GLU A 666 20.09 22.32 -28.70
C GLU A 666 20.02 20.98 -27.98
N GLY A 667 20.94 20.76 -27.07
CA GLY A 667 20.96 19.55 -26.26
C GLY A 667 21.69 19.73 -24.94
N GLU A 668 21.21 19.02 -23.97
CA GLU A 668 21.79 18.98 -22.62
C GLU A 668 22.14 17.53 -22.23
N LEU A 669 23.32 17.35 -21.64
CA LEU A 669 23.68 16.13 -20.94
C LEU A 669 23.93 16.48 -19.48
N ARG A 670 23.11 15.95 -18.57
CA ARG A 670 23.14 16.29 -17.15
C ARG A 670 23.45 15.08 -16.27
N TRP A 671 24.11 15.35 -15.16
CA TRP A 671 24.18 14.49 -13.99
C TRP A 671 23.60 15.24 -12.80
N ASP A 672 22.48 14.77 -12.31
CA ASP A 672 21.72 15.37 -11.22
C ASP A 672 21.90 14.55 -9.95
N TYR A 673 21.96 15.24 -8.82
CA TYR A 673 21.95 14.65 -7.49
C TYR A 673 20.69 15.09 -6.73
N TYR A 674 19.81 14.14 -6.47
CA TYR A 674 18.55 14.36 -5.77
C TYR A 674 18.78 14.54 -4.28
N LEU A 675 18.53 15.72 -3.75
CA LEU A 675 18.62 16.04 -2.32
C LEU A 675 17.35 15.66 -1.59
N ASN A 676 16.21 16.09 -2.08
CA ASN A 676 14.89 15.82 -1.57
C ASN A 676 13.85 16.13 -2.67
N ARG A 677 12.60 15.86 -2.43
CA ARG A 677 11.51 16.07 -3.37
C ARG A 677 11.44 17.48 -3.99
N PHE A 678 11.95 18.48 -3.30
CA PHE A 678 11.88 19.89 -3.75
C PHE A 678 13.12 20.38 -4.44
N THR A 679 14.26 19.68 -4.28
CA THR A 679 15.55 20.22 -4.69
C THR A 679 16.45 19.15 -5.28
N THR A 680 16.92 19.40 -6.48
CA THR A 680 17.94 18.62 -7.17
C THR A 680 19.08 19.59 -7.57
N ILE A 681 20.33 19.18 -7.45
CA ILE A 681 21.48 19.95 -7.94
C ILE A 681 22.11 19.18 -9.09
N PHE A 682 22.67 19.89 -10.07
CA PHE A 682 23.23 19.23 -11.23
C PHE A 682 24.50 19.91 -11.78
N ILE A 683 25.24 19.13 -12.54
CA ILE A 683 26.28 19.59 -13.45
C ILE A 683 26.03 18.97 -14.82
N GLY A 684 26.42 19.64 -15.87
CA GLY A 684 26.13 19.14 -17.21
C GLY A 684 26.94 19.84 -18.30
N GLN A 685 26.58 19.47 -19.52
CA GLN A 685 27.10 20.03 -20.76
C GLN A 685 25.89 20.48 -21.58
N TYR A 686 25.92 21.75 -22.00
CA TYR A 686 24.97 22.31 -22.96
C TYR A 686 25.65 22.44 -24.32
N VAL A 687 24.95 22.14 -25.38
CA VAL A 687 25.40 22.23 -26.76
C VAL A 687 24.28 22.76 -27.63
N GLU A 688 24.61 23.62 -28.59
CA GLU A 688 23.71 24.18 -29.56
C GLU A 688 24.38 24.27 -30.94
N GLY A 689 23.57 24.31 -31.98
CA GLY A 689 24.04 24.42 -33.36
C GLY A 689 22.89 24.60 -34.35
N ASP A 690 23.28 24.87 -35.58
CA ASP A 690 22.35 25.01 -36.72
C ASP A 690 22.78 24.12 -37.90
N ALA A 691 22.11 24.28 -39.06
CA ALA A 691 22.41 23.49 -40.26
C ALA A 691 23.75 23.88 -40.94
N GLU A 692 24.28 25.07 -40.70
CA GLU A 692 25.56 25.53 -41.25
C GLU A 692 26.73 25.14 -40.33
N ASP A 693 26.57 25.36 -38.99
CA ASP A 693 27.57 25.04 -37.97
C ASP A 693 27.05 23.89 -37.05
N GLU A 694 27.50 22.65 -37.31
CA GLU A 694 27.07 21.44 -36.56
C GLU A 694 27.21 21.59 -35.02
N PHE A 695 28.14 22.44 -34.54
CA PHE A 695 28.34 22.77 -33.13
C PHE A 695 28.76 24.24 -33.00
N GLU A 696 27.80 25.11 -32.83
CA GLU A 696 28.08 26.55 -32.67
C GLU A 696 28.73 26.83 -31.31
N ARG A 697 28.12 26.21 -30.25
CA ARG A 697 28.60 26.39 -28.89
C ARG A 697 28.56 25.09 -28.09
N SER A 698 29.46 24.97 -27.14
CA SER A 698 29.53 23.86 -26.21
C SER A 698 30.06 24.34 -24.87
N ARG A 699 29.21 24.30 -23.82
CA ARG A 699 29.46 24.92 -22.53
C ARG A 699 29.21 23.96 -21.39
N ALA A 700 30.10 23.95 -20.37
CA ALA A 700 29.79 23.22 -19.14
C ALA A 700 28.91 24.09 -18.25
N MET A 701 27.92 23.46 -17.60
CA MET A 701 26.96 24.15 -16.76
C MET A 701 26.84 23.51 -15.37
N ALA A 702 26.39 24.29 -14.39
CA ALA A 702 26.04 23.82 -13.06
C ALA A 702 24.80 24.58 -12.55
N GLY A 703 23.90 23.86 -11.91
CA GLY A 703 22.63 24.46 -11.50
C GLY A 703 21.85 23.67 -10.47
N LEU A 704 20.61 24.09 -10.32
CA LEU A 704 19.64 23.43 -9.45
C LEU A 704 18.26 23.45 -10.09
N THR A 705 17.47 22.41 -9.80
CA THR A 705 16.05 22.36 -10.05
C THR A 705 15.31 22.46 -8.71
N TYR A 706 14.28 23.31 -8.66
CA TYR A 706 13.52 23.53 -7.44
C TYR A 706 12.01 23.59 -7.72
N LEU A 707 11.23 22.84 -6.92
CA LEU A 707 9.78 22.79 -7.03
C LEU A 707 9.15 23.99 -6.31
N LEU A 708 8.59 24.93 -7.08
CA LEU A 708 7.88 26.10 -6.58
C LEU A 708 6.40 25.77 -6.20
N PRO A 709 5.69 26.65 -5.46
CA PRO A 709 4.24 26.53 -5.28
C PRO A 709 3.50 26.36 -6.61
N LEU A 710 2.35 25.70 -6.58
CA LEU A 710 1.58 25.21 -7.74
C LEU A 710 2.24 24.05 -8.48
N ASN A 711 3.22 23.37 -7.84
CA ASN A 711 4.03 22.35 -8.49
C ASN A 711 4.66 22.84 -9.80
N ILE A 712 5.13 24.11 -9.81
CA ILE A 712 5.92 24.65 -10.91
C ILE A 712 7.35 24.19 -10.74
N GLU A 713 7.89 23.50 -11.70
CA GLU A 713 9.30 23.17 -11.73
C GLU A 713 10.10 24.40 -12.20
N SER A 714 11.18 24.71 -11.47
CA SER A 714 12.07 25.78 -11.85
C SER A 714 13.50 25.26 -11.96
N THR A 715 14.14 25.48 -13.11
CA THR A 715 15.53 25.11 -13.35
C THR A 715 16.36 26.37 -13.49
N MET A 716 17.51 26.43 -12.83
CA MET A 716 18.43 27.58 -12.86
C MET A 716 19.84 27.07 -13.00
N TRP A 717 20.59 27.60 -13.94
CA TRP A 717 21.99 27.25 -14.09
C TRP A 717 22.88 28.44 -14.57
N LEU A 718 24.17 28.25 -14.38
CA LEU A 718 25.24 29.09 -14.88
C LEU A 718 26.23 28.23 -15.67
N ASP A 719 26.73 28.77 -16.76
CA ASP A 719 27.71 28.10 -17.59
C ASP A 719 29.13 28.67 -17.43
N THR A 720 30.05 28.10 -18.19
CA THR A 720 31.50 28.49 -18.19
C THR A 720 31.76 29.82 -18.82
N ASP A 721 30.86 30.37 -19.62
CA ASP A 721 31.00 31.65 -20.28
C ASP A 721 30.39 32.79 -19.45
N GLY A 722 29.75 32.45 -18.34
CA GLY A 722 29.13 33.36 -17.38
C GLY A 722 27.67 33.70 -17.75
N GLU A 723 27.07 32.95 -18.63
CA GLU A 723 25.67 33.05 -18.98
C GLU A 723 24.79 32.35 -17.95
N ALA A 724 23.57 32.83 -17.72
CA ALA A 724 22.61 32.32 -16.77
C ALA A 724 21.30 32.05 -17.46
N ARG A 725 20.73 30.88 -17.16
CA ARG A 725 19.41 30.47 -17.64
C ARG A 725 18.48 30.18 -16.47
N ILE A 726 17.20 30.55 -16.62
CA ILE A 726 16.13 30.20 -15.70
C ILE A 726 14.92 29.71 -16.48
N GLY A 727 14.54 28.48 -16.28
CA GLY A 727 13.35 27.85 -16.85
C GLY A 727 12.24 27.66 -15.80
N LEU A 728 11.00 27.76 -16.23
CA LEU A 728 9.79 27.41 -15.46
C LEU A 728 8.91 26.52 -16.30
N GLU A 729 8.53 25.38 -15.77
CA GLU A 729 7.65 24.42 -16.44
C GLU A 729 6.45 24.06 -15.55
N LYS A 730 5.27 23.89 -16.18
CA LYS A 730 4.05 23.42 -15.50
C LYS A 730 3.11 22.72 -16.46
N SER A 731 2.58 21.59 -16.00
CA SER A 731 1.44 20.90 -16.62
C SER A 731 0.23 20.91 -15.70
N PHE A 732 -0.96 21.14 -16.28
CA PHE A 732 -2.25 21.08 -15.60
C PHE A 732 -3.15 20.06 -16.28
N ASP A 733 -3.65 19.08 -15.53
CA ASP A 733 -4.64 18.14 -16.02
C ASP A 733 -6.02 18.81 -16.11
N LEU A 734 -6.44 19.16 -17.32
CA LEU A 734 -7.79 19.69 -17.57
C LEU A 734 -8.84 18.59 -17.39
N THR A 735 -8.55 17.40 -17.92
CA THR A 735 -9.27 16.15 -17.68
C THR A 735 -8.24 15.06 -17.37
N PRO A 736 -8.64 13.88 -16.89
CA PRO A 736 -7.67 12.79 -16.63
C PRO A 736 -6.83 12.36 -17.86
N ARG A 737 -7.24 12.72 -19.09
CA ARG A 737 -6.52 12.40 -20.33
C ARG A 737 -5.97 13.63 -21.07
N LEU A 738 -6.47 14.82 -20.77
CA LEU A 738 -6.10 16.03 -21.46
C LEU A 738 -5.38 16.97 -20.51
N SER A 739 -4.12 17.24 -20.78
CA SER A 739 -3.28 18.17 -20.02
C SER A 739 -2.97 19.41 -20.86
N LEU A 740 -2.92 20.56 -20.20
CA LEU A 740 -2.36 21.80 -20.70
C LEU A 740 -0.98 21.97 -20.08
N TYR A 741 0.06 22.06 -20.88
CA TYR A 741 1.40 22.33 -20.39
C TYR A 741 1.93 23.64 -20.94
N GLY A 742 2.91 24.19 -20.24
CA GLY A 742 3.61 25.38 -20.67
C GLY A 742 4.96 25.49 -19.99
N GLU A 743 5.89 26.00 -20.73
CA GLU A 743 7.25 26.31 -20.35
C GLU A 743 7.60 27.74 -20.73
N VAL A 744 8.46 28.35 -19.97
CA VAL A 744 9.05 29.63 -20.28
C VAL A 744 10.47 29.67 -19.77
N GLU A 745 11.36 30.11 -20.60
CA GLU A 745 12.76 30.20 -20.30
C GLU A 745 13.28 31.60 -20.55
N TYR A 746 14.22 32.03 -19.74
CA TYR A 746 14.99 33.23 -19.94
C TYR A 746 16.47 32.88 -19.91
N ASP A 747 17.13 33.21 -20.99
CA ASP A 747 18.61 33.15 -21.11
C ASP A 747 19.18 34.58 -21.21
N THR A 748 20.34 34.79 -20.63
CA THR A 748 21.01 36.13 -20.63
C THR A 748 21.53 36.54 -22.00
N VAL A 749 21.50 35.64 -22.98
CA VAL A 749 21.98 35.87 -24.37
C VAL A 749 20.85 35.86 -25.37
N GLU A 750 19.94 34.89 -25.26
CA GLU A 750 18.85 34.64 -26.22
C GLU A 750 17.52 35.29 -25.83
N ASP A 751 17.48 35.96 -24.63
CA ASP A 751 16.30 36.58 -24.06
C ASP A 751 15.20 35.53 -23.65
N TRP A 752 13.95 35.67 -24.12
CA TRP A 752 12.81 34.87 -23.69
C TRP A 752 12.40 33.85 -24.76
N GLN A 753 12.34 32.62 -24.37
CA GLN A 753 11.76 31.52 -25.14
C GLN A 753 10.58 30.92 -24.36
N GLY A 754 9.69 30.23 -25.06
CA GLY A 754 8.63 29.52 -24.39
C GLY A 754 7.71 28.76 -25.31
N GLY A 755 7.08 27.76 -24.72
CA GLY A 755 6.15 26.85 -25.37
C GLY A 755 4.86 26.65 -24.55
N THR A 756 3.79 26.31 -25.23
CA THR A 756 2.55 25.84 -24.58
C THR A 756 1.80 24.90 -25.50
N GLY A 757 1.17 23.89 -24.90
CA GLY A 757 0.50 22.88 -25.70
C GLY A 757 -0.58 22.12 -24.94
N LEU A 758 -1.30 21.33 -25.71
CA LEU A 758 -2.26 20.35 -25.22
C LEU A 758 -1.74 18.94 -25.52
N ARG A 759 -1.78 18.08 -24.51
CA ARG A 759 -1.41 16.67 -24.63
C ARG A 759 -2.60 15.80 -24.29
N TYR A 760 -2.98 14.90 -25.20
CA TYR A 760 -4.06 13.94 -24.99
C TYR A 760 -3.50 12.52 -24.91
N THR A 761 -3.56 11.89 -23.75
CA THR A 761 -3.07 10.53 -23.49
C THR A 761 -3.97 9.48 -24.14
N LEU A 762 -3.44 8.72 -25.10
CA LEU A 762 -4.12 7.62 -25.79
C LEU A 762 -3.95 6.31 -25.01
N ASP A 763 -2.71 5.98 -24.68
CA ASP A 763 -2.35 4.83 -23.87
C ASP A 763 -1.11 5.13 -22.99
N GLN A 764 -0.57 4.13 -22.32
CA GLN A 764 0.57 4.23 -21.43
C GLN A 764 1.82 4.85 -22.07
N ASN A 765 1.99 4.65 -23.37
CA ASN A 765 3.21 4.97 -24.12
C ASN A 765 2.98 5.98 -25.25
N LEU A 766 1.74 6.40 -25.53
CA LEU A 766 1.39 7.24 -26.68
C LEU A 766 0.43 8.34 -26.31
N SER A 767 0.77 9.57 -26.70
CA SER A 767 -0.12 10.73 -26.61
C SER A 767 -0.18 11.48 -27.93
N LEU A 768 -1.28 12.21 -28.17
CA LEU A 768 -1.39 13.24 -29.19
C LEU A 768 -0.98 14.56 -28.57
N VAL A 769 -0.17 15.33 -29.29
CA VAL A 769 0.34 16.64 -28.85
C VAL A 769 0.01 17.68 -29.92
N GLY A 770 -0.40 18.85 -29.45
CA GLY A 770 -0.48 20.04 -30.25
C GLY A 770 0.09 21.22 -29.46
N ASN A 771 1.11 21.87 -29.96
CA ASN A 771 1.79 22.94 -29.26
C ASN A 771 2.06 24.18 -30.12
N TRP A 772 2.42 25.24 -29.47
CA TRP A 772 3.01 26.44 -30.01
C TRP A 772 4.34 26.69 -29.28
N HIS A 773 5.37 26.99 -30.06
CA HIS A 773 6.69 27.39 -29.57
C HIS A 773 7.05 28.77 -30.11
N SER A 774 7.74 29.59 -29.30
CA SER A 774 8.12 30.97 -29.68
C SER A 774 8.90 31.02 -30.99
N ASP A 775 9.82 30.10 -31.19
CA ASP A 775 10.75 30.08 -32.31
C ASP A 775 10.25 29.24 -33.49
N PHE A 776 9.54 28.13 -33.21
CA PHE A 776 9.14 27.15 -34.21
C PHE A 776 7.64 27.21 -34.58
N GLY A 777 6.85 28.12 -33.97
CA GLY A 777 5.45 28.33 -34.31
C GLY A 777 4.52 27.19 -33.85
N PHE A 778 3.39 27.02 -34.59
CA PHE A 778 2.38 26.00 -34.26
C PHE A 778 2.67 24.68 -34.92
N GLY A 779 2.45 23.58 -34.16
CA GLY A 779 2.51 22.23 -34.68
C GLY A 779 1.74 21.22 -33.92
N GLY A 780 1.82 19.98 -34.39
CA GLY A 780 1.17 18.86 -33.74
C GLY A 780 1.75 17.52 -34.21
N GLY A 781 1.58 16.51 -33.39
CA GLY A 781 2.13 15.20 -33.63
C GLY A 781 1.87 14.23 -32.51
N PHE A 782 2.88 13.43 -32.18
CA PHE A 782 2.80 12.37 -31.21
C PHE A 782 3.94 12.46 -30.19
N GLN A 783 3.61 12.16 -28.94
CA GLN A 783 4.59 11.86 -27.91
C GLN A 783 4.65 10.36 -27.68
N PHE A 784 5.86 9.84 -27.65
CA PHE A 784 6.17 8.44 -27.34
C PHE A 784 6.90 8.39 -26.00
N ARG A 785 6.46 7.45 -25.12
CA ARG A 785 7.10 7.15 -23.83
C ARG A 785 7.50 5.68 -23.79
N PHE A 786 8.64 5.37 -23.20
CA PHE A 786 9.10 3.96 -23.11
C PHE A 786 9.87 3.67 -21.82
#